data_ec0773594d0f1469e08895c6cf88e281
#
_entry.id   ec0773594d0f1469e08895c6cf88e281
#
_cell.length_a   1.000
_cell.length_b   1.000
_cell.length_c   1.000
_cell.angle_alpha   90.00
_cell.angle_beta   90.00
_cell.angle_gamma   90.00
#
_symmetry.space_group_name_H-M   'P 1'
#
loop_
_entity.id
_entity.type
_entity.pdbx_description
1 polymer ?
#
loop_
_entity_poly.entity_id
_entity_poly.type
_entity_poly.pdbx_seq_one_letter_code
_entity_poly.pdbx_strand_id
1 'polypeptide(L)'
;MTPAMKIAVGAALAPLLALAAACSGAVSAQSAGRPDPPAASGQVRFDHHILVDQFGYRPGDPKVAVIRDPQSGYDSGDRFAPGPIYQLRSADDGRVVWSGAPVVWNGGAVEASSGDRGWWLDFSSVTAPGTYFVFDSQRNARSADFQIGQRVYQNILRAAVRMYFFQRSGFAKHPPFVDSCWEDEPAYLGPNQDSEAHDVTDRTNPAKVRDLSGGWFDAGDTDKYVTFAASAVHQLLTAYQENPGVFTDDFGIPESGNGIPDLIDEVKWETDWLKKMQYPDGSAALKVGDIVYVPAAPPSSDHSPRYYVPSCTSSTIAAAGMFAHAAYVFGGVGALARESAELKARAIAAWNNYHSVAPKQTHCDDGVVHSAVADWSEADQNAAAVVAAVYLFAITEDTAYDDYVGRHYRELTPYAQDGWSRYRPEQGEALLFYTTLPHAHAGLAKTIRADKLNDAKSDSPIYGFNGKDDLYRAFMLDQQYHWGSNNPRAQYGNTNMDVVRYDLDKAHAASYETRALEILHYFHGVNPLAMVYLSNMSRYGATQSANEIYHTWYWHGTKWSDARSSACGPAPGYVPGGPNAHAVKDGVPAALVPPAAQPPQKSYRDWNAAWPESSWVITEPAIYYQAAYVKLLSRFAQ
;
A
#
# COMPACT_ATOMS: atom_id res chain seq x y z
N MET A 1 -15.93 0.02 27.30
CA MET A 1 -14.64 -0.35 27.87
C MET A 1 -14.07 -1.42 26.97
N THR A 2 -13.26 -1.03 26.03
CA THR A 2 -12.66 -1.86 24.97
C THR A 2 -11.32 -2.42 25.45
N PRO A 3 -11.00 -3.70 25.26
CA PRO A 3 -9.67 -4.19 25.53
C PRO A 3 -8.74 -3.82 24.36
N ALA A 4 -7.75 -3.02 24.65
CA ALA A 4 -6.63 -2.75 23.75
C ALA A 4 -5.89 -4.06 23.46
N MET A 5 -5.70 -4.34 22.18
CA MET A 5 -4.86 -5.44 21.69
C MET A 5 -3.41 -5.16 22.12
N LYS A 6 -2.95 -5.85 23.14
CA LYS A 6 -1.55 -5.84 23.57
C LYS A 6 -0.73 -6.68 22.61
N ILE A 7 0.00 -6.05 21.74
CA ILE A 7 1.13 -6.68 21.06
C ILE A 7 2.26 -6.79 22.09
N ALA A 8 2.47 -7.97 22.62
CA ALA A 8 3.57 -8.25 23.54
C ALA A 8 4.85 -8.48 22.71
N VAL A 9 5.70 -7.48 22.60
CA VAL A 9 7.08 -7.66 22.18
C VAL A 9 7.86 -8.20 23.35
N GLY A 10 8.08 -9.51 23.37
CA GLY A 10 8.95 -10.18 24.34
C GLY A 10 10.41 -9.99 23.95
N ALA A 11 11.11 -9.06 24.59
CA ALA A 11 12.55 -8.93 24.47
C ALA A 11 13.24 -10.04 25.29
N ALA A 12 13.83 -11.02 24.63
CA ALA A 12 14.80 -11.93 25.24
C ALA A 12 16.19 -11.32 25.12
N LEU A 13 16.71 -10.77 26.21
CA LEU A 13 18.10 -10.36 26.34
C LEU A 13 19.00 -11.57 26.60
N ALA A 14 19.98 -11.83 25.74
CA ALA A 14 21.17 -12.57 26.09
C ALA A 14 22.41 -11.72 25.77
N PRO A 15 23.39 -11.61 26.67
CA PRO A 15 24.54 -10.74 26.48
C PRO A 15 25.66 -11.46 25.73
N LEU A 16 26.07 -10.93 24.59
CA LEU A 16 27.36 -11.25 23.97
C LEU A 16 28.27 -10.03 24.11
N LEU A 17 29.31 -10.18 24.95
CA LEU A 17 30.44 -9.26 25.00
C LEU A 17 31.18 -9.29 23.65
N ALA A 18 31.25 -8.16 22.99
CA ALA A 18 32.22 -7.92 21.93
C ALA A 18 33.03 -6.66 22.25
N LEU A 19 34.35 -6.80 22.17
CA LEU A 19 35.33 -5.73 22.39
C LEU A 19 35.05 -4.53 21.48
N ALA A 20 34.88 -3.38 22.10
CA ALA A 20 34.81 -2.10 21.41
C ALA A 20 36.22 -1.54 21.20
N ALA A 21 36.60 -1.38 19.93
CA ALA A 21 37.66 -0.46 19.56
C ALA A 21 37.04 0.93 19.40
N ALA A 22 37.44 1.85 20.23
CA ALA A 22 37.00 3.23 20.22
C ALA A 22 37.53 3.95 18.96
N CYS A 23 36.63 4.36 18.06
CA CYS A 23 36.83 5.48 17.16
C CYS A 23 35.79 6.55 17.52
N SER A 24 36.23 7.58 18.23
CA SER A 24 35.48 8.80 18.48
C SER A 24 35.33 9.59 17.18
N GLY A 25 34.23 9.36 16.47
CA GLY A 25 33.76 10.18 15.36
C GLY A 25 32.62 11.07 15.85
N ALA A 26 32.77 12.38 15.76
CA ALA A 26 31.77 13.37 16.11
C ALA A 26 30.47 13.08 15.34
N VAL A 27 29.37 12.87 16.06
CA VAL A 27 28.01 12.83 15.49
C VAL A 27 27.70 14.26 15.05
N SER A 28 27.86 14.51 13.76
CA SER A 28 27.34 15.72 13.14
C SER A 28 25.82 15.63 13.10
N ALA A 29 25.14 16.55 13.78
CA ALA A 29 23.72 16.79 13.59
C ALA A 29 23.49 17.14 12.10
N GLN A 30 22.99 16.24 11.34
CA GLN A 30 22.52 16.41 9.97
C GLN A 30 21.05 16.06 9.95
N SER A 31 20.23 16.78 9.35
CA SER A 31 20.02 18.05 8.72
C SER A 31 18.51 18.20 8.57
N ALA A 32 17.94 19.19 9.19
CA ALA A 32 16.77 19.82 8.61
C ALA A 32 17.10 20.05 7.13
N GLY A 33 16.20 19.73 6.22
CA GLY A 33 16.45 19.73 4.79
C GLY A 33 17.31 20.92 4.38
N ARG A 34 18.37 20.62 3.62
CA ARG A 34 19.28 21.64 3.11
C ARG A 34 18.45 22.67 2.37
N PRO A 35 18.49 23.95 2.74
CA PRO A 35 17.80 24.97 1.95
C PRO A 35 18.33 24.92 0.53
N ASP A 36 17.42 24.94 -0.44
CA ASP A 36 17.77 25.07 -1.84
C ASP A 36 18.76 26.22 -2.04
N PRO A 37 19.75 26.10 -2.95
CA PRO A 37 20.68 27.19 -3.20
C PRO A 37 19.88 28.44 -3.60
N PRO A 38 20.29 29.64 -3.17
CA PRO A 38 19.56 30.87 -3.49
C PRO A 38 19.43 31.00 -5.01
N ALA A 39 18.19 31.05 -5.50
CA ALA A 39 17.91 31.24 -6.91
C ALA A 39 18.55 32.56 -7.40
N ALA A 40 19.10 32.54 -8.62
CA ALA A 40 19.51 33.74 -9.30
C ALA A 40 18.34 34.72 -9.34
N SER A 41 18.59 36.02 -9.09
CA SER A 41 17.58 37.06 -9.01
C SER A 41 16.71 37.08 -10.29
N GLY A 42 15.43 36.65 -10.14
CA GLY A 42 14.46 36.59 -11.23
C GLY A 42 13.82 35.24 -11.51
N GLN A 43 14.33 34.11 -10.98
CA GLN A 43 13.66 32.82 -11.12
C GLN A 43 12.53 32.67 -10.10
N VAL A 44 11.37 32.22 -10.58
CA VAL A 44 10.21 31.86 -9.75
C VAL A 44 10.57 30.60 -8.93
N ARG A 45 10.48 30.71 -7.61
CA ARG A 45 10.88 29.64 -6.68
C ARG A 45 9.72 28.67 -6.43
N PHE A 46 9.99 27.38 -6.50
CA PHE A 46 9.12 26.34 -5.91
C PHE A 46 8.93 26.60 -4.42
N ASP A 47 7.69 26.47 -3.94
CA ASP A 47 7.32 26.72 -2.56
C ASP A 47 6.39 25.60 -2.06
N HIS A 48 6.86 24.86 -1.05
CA HIS A 48 6.15 23.75 -0.43
C HIS A 48 4.93 24.17 0.42
N HIS A 49 4.59 25.46 0.46
CA HIS A 49 3.33 25.93 1.03
C HIS A 49 2.17 25.94 0.03
N ILE A 50 2.44 25.78 -1.28
CA ILE A 50 1.43 25.75 -2.33
C ILE A 50 1.33 24.34 -2.89
N LEU A 51 0.34 23.60 -2.42
CA LEU A 51 0.22 22.16 -2.61
C LEU A 51 -0.75 21.82 -3.74
N VAL A 52 -0.31 20.97 -4.64
CA VAL A 52 -1.09 20.44 -5.76
C VAL A 52 -0.83 18.93 -5.89
N ASP A 53 -1.72 18.20 -6.57
CA ASP A 53 -1.36 16.87 -7.08
C ASP A 53 -0.24 17.05 -8.12
N GLN A 54 0.94 16.55 -7.83
CA GLN A 54 2.14 16.78 -8.64
C GLN A 54 2.13 16.01 -9.97
N PHE A 55 1.25 15.01 -10.11
CA PHE A 55 1.04 14.35 -11.39
C PHE A 55 -0.04 15.04 -12.19
N GLY A 56 -1.07 15.59 -11.52
CA GLY A 56 -2.07 16.42 -12.15
C GLY A 56 -3.52 15.99 -11.89
N TYR A 57 -4.38 16.46 -12.77
CA TYR A 57 -5.83 16.34 -12.64
C TYR A 57 -6.45 15.94 -13.98
N ARG A 58 -7.51 15.15 -13.96
CA ARG A 58 -8.33 14.94 -15.17
C ARG A 58 -9.16 16.22 -15.44
N PRO A 59 -9.48 16.55 -16.70
CA PRO A 59 -10.18 17.78 -17.05
C PRO A 59 -11.50 18.01 -16.29
N GLY A 60 -12.26 16.94 -16.06
CA GLY A 60 -13.57 16.98 -15.39
C GLY A 60 -13.54 16.92 -13.86
N ASP A 61 -12.39 16.65 -13.26
CA ASP A 61 -12.25 16.51 -11.82
C ASP A 61 -12.31 17.84 -11.07
N PRO A 62 -12.74 17.85 -9.80
CA PRO A 62 -12.46 18.93 -8.89
C PRO A 62 -10.93 19.14 -8.77
N LYS A 63 -10.48 20.40 -8.86
CA LYS A 63 -9.06 20.80 -8.82
C LYS A 63 -8.88 21.86 -7.75
N VAL A 64 -8.42 21.42 -6.57
CA VAL A 64 -8.22 22.30 -5.41
C VAL A 64 -6.77 22.23 -4.96
N ALA A 65 -6.08 23.36 -5.04
CA ALA A 65 -4.77 23.51 -4.38
C ALA A 65 -5.00 23.87 -2.91
N VAL A 66 -4.13 23.35 -2.04
CA VAL A 66 -4.09 23.72 -0.62
C VAL A 66 -2.92 24.65 -0.38
N ILE A 67 -3.16 25.78 0.28
CA ILE A 67 -2.11 26.69 0.73
C ILE A 67 -2.01 26.54 2.23
N ARG A 68 -0.82 26.24 2.75
CA ARG A 68 -0.62 25.95 4.16
C ARG A 68 0.23 27.02 4.87
N ASP A 69 -0.04 27.20 6.17
CA ASP A 69 0.76 28.02 7.10
C ASP A 69 1.00 27.21 8.37
N PRO A 70 2.19 26.59 8.54
CA PRO A 70 2.51 25.76 9.69
C PRO A 70 2.39 26.53 11.00
N GLN A 71 1.63 26.00 11.98
CA GLN A 71 1.45 26.59 13.30
C GLN A 71 2.14 25.75 14.38
N SER A 72 2.23 24.42 14.19
CA SER A 72 2.87 23.49 15.09
C SER A 72 3.59 22.37 14.31
N GLY A 73 4.50 21.69 14.99
CA GLY A 73 5.37 20.67 14.38
C GLY A 73 6.77 21.21 14.10
N TYR A 74 7.60 20.38 13.48
CA TYR A 74 9.00 20.67 13.17
C TYR A 74 9.19 21.91 12.28
N ASP A 75 8.17 22.23 11.49
CA ASP A 75 8.14 23.32 10.51
C ASP A 75 7.38 24.57 11.00
N SER A 76 7.01 24.64 12.28
CA SER A 76 6.22 25.75 12.86
C SER A 76 6.89 27.13 12.75
N GLY A 77 8.21 27.17 12.53
CA GLY A 77 8.96 28.39 12.24
C GLY A 77 8.88 28.86 10.79
N ASP A 78 8.41 28.02 9.88
CA ASP A 78 8.32 28.31 8.43
C ASP A 78 6.92 28.87 8.10
N ARG A 79 6.67 30.09 8.56
CA ARG A 79 5.36 30.75 8.49
C ARG A 79 5.09 31.28 7.07
N PHE A 80 3.84 31.10 6.63
CA PHE A 80 3.39 31.55 5.33
C PHE A 80 2.11 32.37 5.41
N ALA A 81 2.10 33.54 4.77
CA ALA A 81 0.89 34.35 4.60
C ALA A 81 0.60 34.45 3.10
N PRO A 82 -0.53 33.92 2.62
CA PRO A 82 -0.86 33.92 1.19
C PRO A 82 -1.05 35.33 0.64
N GLY A 83 -0.71 35.51 -0.63
CA GLY A 83 -1.14 36.69 -1.38
C GLY A 83 -2.67 36.73 -1.58
N PRO A 84 -3.24 37.89 -1.93
CA PRO A 84 -4.67 38.04 -2.11
C PRO A 84 -5.19 37.36 -3.38
N ILE A 85 -4.35 37.19 -4.40
CA ILE A 85 -4.68 36.62 -5.71
C ILE A 85 -3.60 35.66 -6.14
N TYR A 86 -4.03 34.48 -6.53
CA TYR A 86 -3.22 33.45 -7.17
C TYR A 86 -3.54 33.37 -8.66
N GLN A 87 -2.57 32.91 -9.42
CA GLN A 87 -2.69 32.71 -10.86
C GLN A 87 -2.40 31.24 -11.18
N LEU A 88 -3.19 30.66 -12.07
CA LEU A 88 -2.78 29.45 -12.77
C LEU A 88 -2.05 29.86 -14.04
N ARG A 89 -0.82 29.40 -14.21
CA ARG A 89 0.01 29.72 -15.37
C ARG A 89 0.39 28.46 -16.13
N SER A 90 0.43 28.59 -17.46
CA SER A 90 1.03 27.59 -18.33
C SER A 90 2.51 27.47 -18.01
N ALA A 91 3.02 26.24 -17.87
CA ALA A 91 4.44 25.99 -17.66
C ALA A 91 5.27 26.24 -18.93
N ASP A 92 4.67 26.17 -20.14
CA ASP A 92 5.34 26.30 -21.41
C ASP A 92 5.74 27.75 -21.72
N ASP A 93 4.84 28.72 -21.40
CA ASP A 93 5.03 30.13 -21.81
C ASP A 93 4.78 31.13 -20.67
N GLY A 94 4.44 30.68 -19.48
CA GLY A 94 4.16 31.52 -18.31
C GLY A 94 2.85 32.31 -18.38
N ARG A 95 2.05 32.11 -19.43
CA ARG A 95 0.77 32.82 -19.63
C ARG A 95 -0.24 32.48 -18.53
N VAL A 96 -0.90 33.51 -18.01
CA VAL A 96 -1.97 33.34 -17.04
C VAL A 96 -3.22 32.80 -17.75
N VAL A 97 -3.71 31.65 -17.30
CA VAL A 97 -4.92 30.99 -17.84
C VAL A 97 -6.13 31.16 -16.92
N TRP A 98 -5.89 31.41 -15.63
CA TRP A 98 -6.92 31.62 -14.62
C TRP A 98 -6.34 32.43 -13.46
N SER A 99 -7.22 33.12 -12.71
CA SER A 99 -6.86 33.82 -11.47
C SER A 99 -8.00 33.75 -10.47
N GLY A 100 -7.65 33.62 -9.19
CA GLY A 100 -8.63 33.57 -8.10
C GLY A 100 -8.02 33.91 -6.76
N ALA A 101 -8.88 34.23 -5.79
CA ALA A 101 -8.49 34.45 -4.40
C ALA A 101 -8.58 33.14 -3.63
N PRO A 102 -7.64 32.86 -2.72
CA PRO A 102 -7.73 31.70 -1.83
C PRO A 102 -8.86 31.90 -0.80
N VAL A 103 -9.59 30.83 -0.51
CA VAL A 103 -10.65 30.79 0.49
C VAL A 103 -10.11 30.19 1.78
N VAL A 104 -10.22 30.94 2.89
CA VAL A 104 -9.72 30.45 4.18
C VAL A 104 -10.51 29.21 4.63
N TRP A 105 -9.78 28.15 4.97
CA TRP A 105 -10.39 26.94 5.51
C TRP A 105 -10.87 27.18 6.96
N ASN A 106 -12.08 26.71 7.27
CA ASN A 106 -12.68 26.68 8.61
C ASN A 106 -12.46 27.97 9.44
N GLY A 107 -12.70 29.15 8.80
CA GLY A 107 -12.55 30.44 9.47
C GLY A 107 -11.13 30.77 9.97
N GLY A 108 -10.10 30.08 9.49
CA GLY A 108 -8.71 30.27 9.90
C GLY A 108 -8.30 29.44 11.11
N ALA A 109 -9.08 28.43 11.47
CA ALA A 109 -8.71 27.48 12.51
C ALA A 109 -7.44 26.69 12.11
N VAL A 110 -6.70 26.23 13.13
CA VAL A 110 -5.61 25.28 12.95
C VAL A 110 -6.20 23.88 12.87
N GLU A 111 -5.82 23.12 11.85
CA GLU A 111 -6.19 21.72 11.71
C GLU A 111 -5.32 20.89 12.65
N ALA A 112 -5.94 20.16 13.59
CA ALA A 112 -5.24 19.54 14.70
C ALA A 112 -4.29 18.41 14.27
N SER A 113 -4.70 17.63 13.26
CA SER A 113 -3.94 16.47 12.80
C SER A 113 -2.66 16.84 12.02
N SER A 114 -2.63 17.99 11.35
CA SER A 114 -1.46 18.53 10.66
C SER A 114 -0.72 19.62 11.44
N GLY A 115 -1.43 20.32 12.31
CA GLY A 115 -0.92 21.53 12.96
C GLY A 115 -0.81 22.75 12.04
N ASP A 116 -1.53 22.76 10.93
CA ASP A 116 -1.49 23.83 9.92
C ASP A 116 -2.76 24.65 9.94
N ARG A 117 -2.64 25.93 9.59
CA ARG A 117 -3.71 26.78 9.10
C ARG A 117 -3.65 26.76 7.58
N GLY A 118 -4.80 26.96 6.88
CA GLY A 118 -4.71 26.94 5.44
C GLY A 118 -5.86 27.55 4.68
N TRP A 119 -5.72 27.51 3.39
CA TRP A 119 -6.65 28.06 2.41
C TRP A 119 -6.81 27.08 1.25
N TRP A 120 -7.96 27.10 0.63
CA TRP A 120 -8.25 26.39 -0.60
C TRP A 120 -8.28 27.32 -1.79
N LEU A 121 -7.73 26.87 -2.91
CA LEU A 121 -7.76 27.56 -4.18
C LEU A 121 -8.39 26.64 -5.22
N ASP A 122 -9.65 26.86 -5.53
CA ASP A 122 -10.40 26.05 -6.49
C ASP A 122 -10.23 26.63 -7.91
N PHE A 123 -9.61 25.85 -8.79
CA PHE A 123 -9.44 26.13 -10.21
C PHE A 123 -10.10 25.07 -11.11
N SER A 124 -11.14 24.38 -10.61
CA SER A 124 -11.86 23.30 -11.30
C SER A 124 -12.42 23.71 -12.67
N SER A 125 -12.68 25.01 -12.86
CA SER A 125 -13.14 25.57 -14.13
C SER A 125 -12.11 25.48 -15.26
N VAL A 126 -10.83 25.25 -14.96
CA VAL A 126 -9.80 25.06 -15.99
C VAL A 126 -9.78 23.60 -16.40
N THR A 127 -10.19 23.33 -17.64
CA THR A 127 -10.31 21.98 -18.19
C THR A 127 -9.37 21.73 -19.39
N ALA A 128 -8.70 22.77 -19.88
CA ALA A 128 -7.82 22.65 -21.05
C ALA A 128 -6.60 21.77 -20.70
N PRO A 129 -6.29 20.77 -21.54
CA PRO A 129 -5.07 19.98 -21.37
C PRO A 129 -3.81 20.83 -21.47
N GLY A 130 -2.79 20.52 -20.66
CA GLY A 130 -1.51 21.22 -20.63
C GLY A 130 -0.75 21.00 -19.33
N THR A 131 0.42 21.59 -19.21
CA THR A 131 1.23 21.63 -17.99
C THR A 131 1.10 23.00 -17.34
N TYR A 132 0.83 23.00 -16.04
CA TYR A 132 0.49 24.22 -15.31
C TYR A 132 1.19 24.27 -13.96
N PHE A 133 1.19 25.46 -13.36
CA PHE A 133 1.53 25.66 -11.95
C PHE A 133 0.69 26.78 -11.34
N VAL A 134 0.46 26.70 -10.03
CA VAL A 134 -0.16 27.77 -9.25
C VAL A 134 0.92 28.76 -8.82
N PHE A 135 0.66 30.05 -8.96
CA PHE A 135 1.62 31.13 -8.71
C PHE A 135 1.03 32.20 -7.79
N ASP A 136 1.77 32.49 -6.72
CA ASP A 136 1.56 33.68 -5.87
C ASP A 136 2.45 34.82 -6.36
N SER A 137 1.84 35.81 -7.04
CA SER A 137 2.58 36.94 -7.59
C SER A 137 3.13 37.91 -6.55
N GLN A 138 2.52 37.96 -5.35
CA GLN A 138 3.01 38.81 -4.26
C GLN A 138 4.26 38.23 -3.63
N ARG A 139 4.37 36.91 -3.56
CA ARG A 139 5.49 36.19 -2.95
C ARG A 139 6.55 35.74 -3.94
N ASN A 140 6.29 35.85 -5.24
CA ASN A 140 7.08 35.25 -6.31
C ASN A 140 7.31 33.73 -6.05
N ALA A 141 6.28 33.05 -5.56
CA ALA A 141 6.31 31.66 -5.18
C ALA A 141 5.38 30.84 -6.07
N ARG A 142 5.72 29.58 -6.35
CA ARG A 142 4.93 28.69 -7.19
C ARG A 142 4.83 27.28 -6.61
N SER A 143 3.74 26.58 -6.96
CA SER A 143 3.62 25.14 -6.74
C SER A 143 4.61 24.33 -7.57
N ALA A 144 4.65 23.02 -7.37
CA ALA A 144 5.14 22.07 -8.37
C ALA A 144 4.38 22.24 -9.69
N ASP A 145 5.01 21.80 -10.80
CA ASP A 145 4.30 21.60 -12.06
C ASP A 145 3.32 20.44 -11.95
N PHE A 146 2.22 20.52 -12.67
CA PHE A 146 1.24 19.44 -12.77
C PHE A 146 0.56 19.45 -14.14
N GLN A 147 0.02 18.33 -14.54
CA GLN A 147 -0.70 18.22 -15.81
C GLN A 147 -2.21 18.32 -15.62
N ILE A 148 -2.92 18.85 -16.60
CA ILE A 148 -4.35 18.60 -16.80
C ILE A 148 -4.46 17.73 -18.05
N GLY A 149 -5.02 16.52 -17.90
CA GLY A 149 -5.11 15.58 -19.01
C GLY A 149 -5.86 14.30 -18.62
N GLN A 150 -6.47 13.61 -19.58
CA GLN A 150 -7.26 12.40 -19.30
C GLN A 150 -6.42 11.26 -18.72
N ARG A 151 -5.15 11.17 -19.11
CA ARG A 151 -4.28 10.02 -18.80
C ARG A 151 -3.18 10.32 -17.78
N VAL A 152 -3.38 11.32 -16.92
CA VAL A 152 -2.34 11.78 -15.98
C VAL A 152 -1.88 10.69 -15.01
N TYR A 153 -2.72 9.71 -14.72
CA TYR A 153 -2.42 8.64 -13.77
C TYR A 153 -1.97 7.32 -14.40
N GLN A 154 -2.02 7.16 -15.73
CA GLN A 154 -1.68 5.87 -16.37
C GLN A 154 -0.25 5.41 -16.10
N ASN A 155 0.74 6.32 -16.28
CA ASN A 155 2.14 5.98 -16.02
C ASN A 155 2.41 5.76 -14.52
N ILE A 156 1.62 6.40 -13.66
CA ILE A 156 1.73 6.22 -12.22
C ILE A 156 1.21 4.84 -11.82
N LEU A 157 0.07 4.41 -12.42
CA LEU A 157 -0.45 3.06 -12.23
C LEU A 157 0.55 2.00 -12.69
N ARG A 158 1.16 2.21 -13.87
CA ARG A 158 2.22 1.33 -14.38
C ARG A 158 3.38 1.23 -13.40
N ALA A 159 3.89 2.36 -12.90
CA ALA A 159 4.98 2.38 -11.92
C ALA A 159 4.59 1.66 -10.62
N ALA A 160 3.37 1.88 -10.12
CA ALA A 160 2.89 1.27 -8.90
C ALA A 160 2.71 -0.26 -9.03
N VAL A 161 2.21 -0.76 -10.16
CA VAL A 161 2.10 -2.21 -10.42
C VAL A 161 3.47 -2.84 -10.56
N ARG A 162 4.43 -2.16 -11.19
CA ARG A 162 5.80 -2.67 -11.35
C ARG A 162 6.57 -2.86 -10.03
N MET A 163 6.10 -2.31 -8.92
CA MET A 163 6.64 -2.65 -7.59
C MET A 163 6.64 -4.17 -7.38
N TYR A 164 5.57 -4.88 -7.78
CA TYR A 164 5.49 -6.34 -7.64
C TYR A 164 6.55 -7.06 -8.45
N PHE A 165 6.88 -6.60 -9.65
CA PHE A 165 8.00 -7.13 -10.42
C PHE A 165 9.34 -7.02 -9.67
N PHE A 166 9.60 -5.88 -9.00
CA PHE A 166 10.80 -5.72 -8.19
C PHE A 166 10.79 -6.61 -6.94
N GLN A 167 9.60 -6.95 -6.40
CA GLN A 167 9.45 -7.85 -5.25
C GLN A 167 9.51 -9.34 -5.63
N ARG A 168 9.57 -9.72 -6.89
CA ARG A 168 9.67 -11.14 -7.29
C ARG A 168 10.94 -11.77 -6.74
N SER A 169 10.82 -12.85 -5.94
CA SER A 169 11.90 -13.74 -5.54
C SER A 169 12.25 -14.70 -6.67
N GLY A 170 13.54 -15.05 -6.82
CA GLY A 170 13.97 -16.05 -7.79
C GLY A 170 13.83 -15.64 -9.27
N PHE A 171 13.77 -14.34 -9.55
CA PHE A 171 13.62 -13.82 -10.91
C PHE A 171 14.65 -12.73 -11.22
N ALA A 172 15.28 -12.83 -12.39
CA ALA A 172 16.26 -11.84 -12.85
C ALA A 172 15.61 -10.49 -13.18
N LYS A 173 16.22 -9.40 -12.76
CA LYS A 173 15.86 -8.04 -13.13
C LYS A 173 16.91 -7.50 -14.10
N HIS A 174 16.66 -7.62 -15.39
CA HIS A 174 17.58 -7.21 -16.45
C HIS A 174 16.89 -6.31 -17.49
N PRO A 175 17.67 -5.47 -18.21
CA PRO A 175 17.14 -4.78 -19.39
C PRO A 175 16.53 -5.76 -20.40
N PRO A 176 15.47 -5.39 -21.12
CA PRO A 176 14.86 -4.05 -21.16
C PRO A 176 13.81 -3.80 -20.07
N PHE A 177 13.56 -4.76 -19.17
CA PHE A 177 12.47 -4.69 -18.19
C PHE A 177 12.80 -3.82 -16.98
N VAL A 178 14.08 -3.59 -16.71
CA VAL A 178 14.57 -2.62 -15.73
C VAL A 178 15.65 -1.72 -16.34
N ASP A 179 15.81 -0.53 -15.76
CA ASP A 179 17.00 0.29 -16.03
C ASP A 179 18.22 -0.40 -15.39
N SER A 180 19.40 -0.24 -16.00
CA SER A 180 20.67 -0.80 -15.50
C SER A 180 21.00 -0.42 -14.04
N CYS A 181 20.34 0.61 -13.53
CA CYS A 181 20.41 0.96 -12.11
C CYS A 181 19.90 -0.14 -11.18
N TRP A 182 18.86 -0.85 -11.58
CA TRP A 182 18.19 -1.86 -10.75
C TRP A 182 18.34 -3.28 -11.28
N GLU A 183 19.49 -3.57 -11.92
CA GLU A 183 19.83 -4.94 -12.31
C GLU A 183 20.12 -5.79 -11.07
N ASP A 184 19.55 -6.99 -11.07
CA ASP A 184 19.79 -8.03 -10.07
C ASP A 184 19.63 -9.43 -10.67
N GLU A 185 20.47 -10.36 -10.24
CA GLU A 185 20.35 -11.77 -10.57
C GLU A 185 19.20 -12.43 -9.78
N PRO A 186 18.76 -13.64 -10.17
CA PRO A 186 17.74 -14.35 -9.40
C PRO A 186 18.19 -14.60 -7.95
N ALA A 187 17.51 -13.99 -6.98
CA ALA A 187 17.81 -14.18 -5.57
C ALA A 187 17.28 -15.54 -5.05
N TYR A 188 17.97 -16.12 -4.09
CA TYR A 188 17.55 -17.31 -3.33
C TYR A 188 17.36 -18.61 -4.15
N LEU A 189 18.10 -18.79 -5.23
CA LEU A 189 18.15 -20.03 -6.01
C LEU A 189 19.43 -20.85 -5.75
N GLY A 190 20.25 -20.44 -4.80
CA GLY A 190 21.45 -21.17 -4.40
C GLY A 190 21.18 -22.39 -3.51
N PRO A 191 22.24 -23.13 -3.15
CA PRO A 191 22.13 -24.28 -2.23
C PRO A 191 21.53 -23.87 -0.87
N ASN A 192 20.61 -24.68 -0.34
CA ASN A 192 19.88 -24.44 0.91
C ASN A 192 19.08 -23.12 0.94
N GLN A 193 18.75 -22.55 -0.21
CA GLN A 193 17.90 -21.38 -0.34
C GLN A 193 16.48 -21.79 -0.73
N ASP A 194 15.65 -20.85 -1.25
CA ASP A 194 14.24 -21.11 -1.53
C ASP A 194 13.99 -22.30 -2.48
N SER A 195 14.92 -22.56 -3.44
CA SER A 195 14.86 -23.74 -4.31
C SER A 195 15.13 -25.07 -3.57
N GLU A 196 15.74 -25.00 -2.39
CA GLU A 196 16.07 -26.11 -1.51
C GLU A 196 15.77 -25.74 -0.05
N ALA A 197 14.60 -25.15 0.22
CA ALA A 197 14.24 -24.67 1.55
C ALA A 197 14.06 -25.82 2.55
N HIS A 198 14.67 -25.69 3.72
CA HIS A 198 14.61 -26.68 4.78
C HIS A 198 13.46 -26.43 5.77
N ASP A 199 12.86 -27.50 6.27
CA ASP A 199 11.91 -27.43 7.38
C ASP A 199 12.61 -26.88 8.63
N VAL A 200 12.11 -25.77 9.18
CA VAL A 200 12.74 -25.11 10.34
C VAL A 200 12.73 -26.00 11.59
N THR A 201 11.78 -26.93 11.69
CA THR A 201 11.63 -27.87 12.84
C THR A 201 12.50 -29.12 12.70
N ASP A 202 13.03 -29.41 11.49
CA ASP A 202 13.84 -30.61 11.19
C ASP A 202 14.84 -30.33 10.07
N ARG A 203 15.75 -29.40 10.34
CA ARG A 203 16.65 -28.73 9.36
C ARG A 203 17.63 -29.66 8.63
N THR A 204 17.88 -30.86 9.16
CA THR A 204 18.84 -31.79 8.62
C THR A 204 18.20 -32.93 7.83
N ASN A 205 16.90 -32.99 7.75
CA ASN A 205 16.16 -34.06 7.10
C ASN A 205 15.99 -33.80 5.60
N PRO A 206 16.70 -34.51 4.71
CA PRO A 206 16.63 -34.26 3.28
C PRO A 206 15.26 -34.59 2.66
N ALA A 207 14.45 -35.41 3.34
CA ALA A 207 13.09 -35.72 2.87
C ALA A 207 12.09 -34.55 3.07
N LYS A 208 12.48 -33.53 3.82
CA LYS A 208 11.69 -32.35 4.10
C LYS A 208 12.19 -31.11 3.35
N VAL A 209 13.16 -31.24 2.45
CA VAL A 209 13.61 -30.16 1.57
C VAL A 209 12.56 -29.94 0.48
N ARG A 210 12.24 -28.67 0.22
CA ARG A 210 11.22 -28.28 -0.78
C ARG A 210 11.71 -27.15 -1.68
N ASP A 211 11.32 -27.19 -2.96
CA ASP A 211 11.41 -26.02 -3.83
C ASP A 211 10.22 -25.08 -3.51
N LEU A 212 10.53 -23.96 -2.85
CA LEU A 212 9.64 -22.88 -2.51
C LEU A 212 10.09 -21.55 -3.16
N SER A 213 10.80 -21.64 -4.28
CA SER A 213 11.23 -20.49 -5.09
C SER A 213 10.05 -19.81 -5.78
N GLY A 214 10.17 -18.51 -6.07
CA GLY A 214 9.12 -17.67 -6.63
C GLY A 214 8.38 -16.88 -5.53
N GLY A 215 7.26 -16.27 -5.90
CA GLY A 215 6.48 -15.39 -5.04
C GLY A 215 7.09 -14.00 -4.84
N TRP A 216 6.40 -13.16 -4.09
CA TRP A 216 6.86 -11.82 -3.75
C TRP A 216 7.48 -11.77 -2.35
N PHE A 217 8.55 -11.01 -2.19
CA PHE A 217 8.95 -10.51 -0.88
C PHE A 217 7.80 -9.70 -0.29
N ASP A 218 7.56 -9.84 1.02
CA ASP A 218 6.39 -9.22 1.65
C ASP A 218 6.50 -7.70 1.77
N ALA A 219 7.66 -7.22 2.23
CA ALA A 219 7.84 -5.85 2.63
C ALA A 219 9.25 -5.32 2.30
N GLY A 220 9.91 -4.70 3.27
CA GLY A 220 11.31 -4.28 3.16
C GLY A 220 12.30 -5.43 3.39
N ASP A 221 11.86 -6.51 3.96
CA ASP A 221 12.59 -7.77 4.07
C ASP A 221 12.43 -8.65 2.82
N THR A 222 13.00 -9.83 2.85
CA THR A 222 12.94 -10.81 1.76
C THR A 222 12.18 -12.08 2.14
N ASP A 223 11.46 -12.05 3.27
CA ASP A 223 10.62 -13.16 3.68
C ASP A 223 9.30 -13.17 2.91
N LYS A 224 8.67 -14.34 2.83
CA LYS A 224 7.44 -14.55 2.08
C LYS A 224 6.42 -15.26 2.96
N TYR A 225 5.22 -14.66 3.07
CA TYR A 225 4.19 -15.09 4.02
C TYR A 225 2.88 -15.38 3.30
N VAL A 226 2.35 -16.59 3.43
CA VAL A 226 1.06 -16.96 2.80
C VAL A 226 -0.10 -16.13 3.36
N THR A 227 -0.07 -15.84 4.65
CA THR A 227 -1.14 -15.06 5.30
C THR A 227 -1.11 -13.58 4.96
N PHE A 228 0.08 -12.99 4.75
CA PHE A 228 0.21 -11.57 4.40
C PHE A 228 -0.10 -11.33 2.93
N ALA A 229 0.24 -12.28 2.06
CA ALA A 229 -0.12 -12.22 0.64
C ALA A 229 -1.64 -12.14 0.42
N ALA A 230 -2.46 -12.64 1.35
CA ALA A 230 -3.91 -12.72 1.17
C ALA A 230 -4.54 -11.36 0.86
N SER A 231 -4.26 -10.33 1.65
CA SER A 231 -4.83 -8.99 1.41
C SER A 231 -4.36 -8.40 0.08
N ALA A 232 -3.08 -8.58 -0.28
CA ALA A 232 -2.54 -8.09 -1.55
C ALA A 232 -3.20 -8.79 -2.75
N VAL A 233 -3.23 -10.12 -2.76
CA VAL A 233 -3.82 -10.92 -3.85
C VAL A 233 -5.30 -10.58 -4.03
N HIS A 234 -6.08 -10.57 -2.94
CA HIS A 234 -7.51 -10.26 -3.01
C HIS A 234 -7.74 -8.84 -3.56
N GLN A 235 -7.01 -7.83 -3.08
CA GLN A 235 -7.21 -6.47 -3.53
C GLN A 235 -6.78 -6.22 -4.97
N LEU A 236 -5.68 -6.83 -5.44
CA LEU A 236 -5.26 -6.72 -6.84
C LEU A 236 -6.27 -7.38 -7.78
N LEU A 237 -6.77 -8.57 -7.41
CA LEU A 237 -7.83 -9.24 -8.17
C LEU A 237 -9.12 -8.40 -8.19
N THR A 238 -9.50 -7.82 -7.05
CA THR A 238 -10.65 -6.91 -6.97
C THR A 238 -10.44 -5.67 -7.83
N ALA A 239 -9.25 -5.06 -7.81
CA ALA A 239 -8.93 -3.91 -8.65
C ALA A 239 -9.12 -4.24 -10.15
N TYR A 240 -8.65 -5.41 -10.58
CA TYR A 240 -8.85 -5.89 -11.95
C TYR A 240 -10.32 -6.13 -12.27
N GLN A 241 -11.07 -6.84 -11.41
CA GLN A 241 -12.51 -7.09 -11.60
C GLN A 241 -13.32 -5.79 -11.74
N GLU A 242 -12.93 -4.79 -10.99
CA GLU A 242 -13.65 -3.52 -10.93
C GLU A 242 -13.32 -2.60 -12.11
N ASN A 243 -12.09 -2.64 -12.62
CA ASN A 243 -11.63 -1.75 -13.69
C ASN A 243 -10.61 -2.44 -14.63
N PRO A 244 -11.00 -3.51 -15.35
CA PRO A 244 -10.06 -4.30 -16.15
C PRO A 244 -9.41 -3.50 -17.29
N GLY A 245 -10.09 -2.47 -17.82
CA GLY A 245 -9.64 -1.72 -18.99
C GLY A 245 -8.37 -0.85 -18.76
N VAL A 246 -7.97 -0.60 -17.51
CA VAL A 246 -6.76 0.17 -17.21
C VAL A 246 -5.51 -0.68 -17.02
N PHE A 247 -5.70 -1.98 -16.83
CA PHE A 247 -4.62 -2.96 -16.68
C PHE A 247 -4.32 -3.60 -18.03
N THR A 248 -3.42 -3.00 -18.76
CA THR A 248 -3.01 -3.43 -20.10
C THR A 248 -1.87 -4.46 -20.05
N ASP A 249 -1.52 -5.00 -21.21
CA ASP A 249 -0.46 -6.01 -21.42
C ASP A 249 0.82 -5.32 -21.94
N ASP A 250 1.19 -4.15 -21.35
CA ASP A 250 2.34 -3.34 -21.78
C ASP A 250 3.01 -2.55 -20.64
N PHE A 251 2.91 -3.04 -19.38
CA PHE A 251 3.52 -2.35 -18.24
C PHE A 251 5.04 -2.50 -18.18
N GLY A 252 5.61 -3.34 -19.05
CA GLY A 252 7.05 -3.51 -19.21
C GLY A 252 7.63 -4.51 -18.20
N ILE A 253 6.92 -5.57 -17.94
CA ILE A 253 7.41 -6.79 -17.29
C ILE A 253 7.76 -7.84 -18.36
N PRO A 254 8.48 -8.93 -18.05
CA PRO A 254 8.85 -9.93 -19.03
C PRO A 254 7.70 -10.60 -19.77
N GLU A 255 6.55 -10.68 -19.14
CA GLU A 255 5.33 -11.27 -19.69
C GLU A 255 4.55 -10.32 -20.62
N SER A 256 4.85 -9.00 -20.61
CA SER A 256 4.15 -8.01 -21.44
C SER A 256 4.10 -8.43 -22.90
N GLY A 257 2.91 -8.38 -23.51
CA GLY A 257 2.66 -8.78 -24.89
C GLY A 257 2.23 -10.24 -25.04
N ASN A 258 1.95 -10.98 -23.97
CA ASN A 258 1.53 -12.38 -24.01
C ASN A 258 0.00 -12.57 -24.16
N GLY A 259 -0.77 -11.48 -24.17
CA GLY A 259 -2.23 -11.49 -24.24
C GLY A 259 -2.93 -11.61 -22.88
N ILE A 260 -2.17 -11.52 -21.78
CA ILE A 260 -2.66 -11.48 -20.41
C ILE A 260 -2.32 -10.08 -19.84
N PRO A 261 -3.25 -9.39 -19.17
CA PRO A 261 -2.91 -8.13 -18.51
C PRO A 261 -1.79 -8.30 -17.47
N ASP A 262 -0.78 -7.43 -17.49
CA ASP A 262 0.43 -7.55 -16.65
C ASP A 262 0.14 -7.63 -15.15
N LEU A 263 -0.93 -6.99 -14.66
CA LEU A 263 -1.37 -7.19 -13.28
C LEU A 263 -1.76 -8.64 -12.98
N ILE A 264 -2.38 -9.31 -13.93
CA ILE A 264 -2.78 -10.73 -13.78
C ILE A 264 -1.55 -11.64 -13.85
N ASP A 265 -0.55 -11.32 -14.66
CA ASP A 265 0.73 -12.03 -14.66
C ASP A 265 1.46 -11.87 -13.32
N GLU A 266 1.44 -10.68 -12.71
CA GLU A 266 1.99 -10.49 -11.37
C GLU A 266 1.23 -11.32 -10.31
N VAL A 267 -0.09 -11.32 -10.31
CA VAL A 267 -0.85 -12.18 -9.39
C VAL A 267 -0.61 -13.66 -9.68
N LYS A 268 -0.44 -14.03 -10.95
CA LYS A 268 -0.08 -15.41 -11.32
C LYS A 268 1.28 -15.81 -10.76
N TRP A 269 2.27 -14.92 -10.76
CA TRP A 269 3.57 -15.16 -10.14
C TRP A 269 3.43 -15.56 -8.66
N GLU A 270 2.58 -14.85 -7.93
CA GLU A 270 2.31 -15.18 -6.53
C GLU A 270 1.52 -16.48 -6.35
N THR A 271 0.48 -16.70 -7.18
CA THR A 271 -0.30 -17.94 -7.08
C THR A 271 0.53 -19.17 -7.49
N ASP A 272 1.49 -19.03 -8.39
CA ASP A 272 2.43 -20.12 -8.74
C ASP A 272 3.32 -20.48 -7.54
N TRP A 273 3.76 -19.50 -6.76
CA TRP A 273 4.47 -19.77 -5.50
C TRP A 273 3.53 -20.40 -4.45
N LEU A 274 2.32 -19.90 -4.28
CA LEU A 274 1.34 -20.48 -3.35
C LEU A 274 1.05 -21.96 -3.67
N LYS A 275 1.05 -22.36 -4.94
CA LYS A 275 0.93 -23.77 -5.34
C LYS A 275 2.08 -24.62 -4.80
N LYS A 276 3.30 -24.07 -4.74
CA LYS A 276 4.46 -24.74 -4.14
C LYS A 276 4.35 -24.82 -2.62
N MET A 277 3.74 -23.82 -1.97
CA MET A 277 3.51 -23.84 -0.53
C MET A 277 2.46 -24.89 -0.12
N GLN A 278 1.55 -25.26 -1.00
CA GLN A 278 0.51 -26.26 -0.71
C GLN A 278 1.10 -27.70 -0.71
N TYR A 279 0.66 -28.50 0.23
CA TYR A 279 0.95 -29.93 0.32
C TYR A 279 -0.10 -30.76 -0.44
N PRO A 280 0.21 -32.04 -0.74
CA PRO A 280 -0.74 -32.93 -1.44
C PRO A 280 -2.06 -33.17 -0.72
N ASP A 281 -2.09 -33.04 0.62
CA ASP A 281 -3.29 -33.17 1.44
C ASP A 281 -4.16 -31.89 1.47
N GLY A 282 -3.71 -30.83 0.77
CA GLY A 282 -4.39 -29.54 0.68
C GLY A 282 -3.95 -28.53 1.74
N SER A 283 -3.22 -28.91 2.78
CA SER A 283 -2.65 -27.96 3.73
C SER A 283 -1.59 -27.06 3.08
N ALA A 284 -1.25 -25.92 3.68
CA ALA A 284 -0.24 -25.02 3.15
C ALA A 284 0.81 -24.64 4.20
N ALA A 285 2.08 -24.62 3.83
CA ALA A 285 3.17 -24.08 4.65
C ALA A 285 2.89 -22.61 4.99
N LEU A 286 3.37 -22.13 6.13
CA LEU A 286 3.00 -20.81 6.64
C LEU A 286 3.81 -19.69 5.98
N LYS A 287 5.13 -19.85 5.91
CA LYS A 287 6.08 -18.88 5.37
C LYS A 287 7.39 -19.52 4.99
N VAL A 288 8.21 -18.80 4.23
CA VAL A 288 9.63 -19.12 3.96
C VAL A 288 10.47 -17.87 4.10
N GLY A 289 11.61 -17.98 4.79
CA GLY A 289 12.43 -16.81 5.08
C GLY A 289 13.70 -17.13 5.84
N ASP A 290 14.30 -16.09 6.38
CA ASP A 290 15.56 -16.12 7.11
C ASP A 290 15.36 -16.36 8.61
N ILE A 291 16.38 -16.95 9.24
CA ILE A 291 16.47 -17.02 10.71
C ILE A 291 17.11 -15.75 11.27
N VAL A 292 17.92 -15.07 10.46
CA VAL A 292 18.57 -13.80 10.81
C VAL A 292 18.50 -12.90 9.59
N TYR A 293 17.89 -11.73 9.73
CA TYR A 293 17.88 -10.74 8.66
C TYR A 293 19.29 -10.31 8.28
N VAL A 294 19.64 -10.49 7.01
CA VAL A 294 20.92 -10.08 6.45
C VAL A 294 20.68 -8.90 5.50
N PRO A 295 21.33 -7.75 5.71
CA PRO A 295 21.28 -6.68 4.73
C PRO A 295 21.92 -7.14 3.43
N ALA A 296 21.14 -7.30 2.38
CA ALA A 296 21.63 -7.72 1.07
C ALA A 296 21.16 -6.72 0.00
N ALA A 297 22.12 -6.06 -0.63
CA ALA A 297 21.88 -5.07 -1.66
C ALA A 297 22.83 -5.30 -2.86
N PRO A 298 22.32 -5.92 -3.94
CA PRO A 298 20.94 -6.34 -4.19
C PRO A 298 20.59 -7.68 -3.48
N PRO A 299 19.29 -8.09 -3.48
CA PRO A 299 18.84 -9.34 -2.85
C PRO A 299 19.59 -10.60 -3.28
N SER A 300 20.05 -10.71 -4.54
CA SER A 300 20.85 -11.84 -5.03
C SER A 300 22.20 -11.99 -4.35
N SER A 301 22.69 -10.98 -3.64
CA SER A 301 23.93 -11.04 -2.87
C SER A 301 23.80 -11.78 -1.54
N ASP A 302 22.58 -12.12 -1.13
CA ASP A 302 22.34 -12.96 0.04
C ASP A 302 22.45 -14.45 -0.30
N HIS A 303 23.33 -15.13 0.41
CA HIS A 303 23.55 -16.57 0.29
C HIS A 303 23.19 -17.33 1.57
N SER A 304 22.44 -16.69 2.47
CA SER A 304 22.00 -17.30 3.73
C SER A 304 21.06 -18.48 3.46
N PRO A 305 21.09 -19.52 4.30
CA PRO A 305 20.12 -20.61 4.20
C PRO A 305 18.69 -20.12 4.51
N ARG A 306 17.74 -20.63 3.74
CA ARG A 306 16.32 -20.29 3.87
C ARG A 306 15.55 -21.48 4.45
N TYR A 307 14.59 -21.14 5.31
CA TYR A 307 13.79 -22.12 6.02
C TYR A 307 12.31 -21.86 5.84
N TYR A 308 11.51 -22.91 5.81
CA TYR A 308 10.06 -22.75 5.82
C TYR A 308 9.48 -23.22 7.15
N VAL A 309 8.40 -22.57 7.57
CA VAL A 309 7.53 -23.03 8.67
C VAL A 309 6.49 -23.97 8.08
N PRO A 310 6.33 -25.19 8.65
CA PRO A 310 5.36 -26.18 8.17
C PRO A 310 3.94 -25.67 8.06
N SER A 311 3.03 -26.56 7.66
CA SER A 311 1.63 -26.20 7.45
C SER A 311 0.95 -25.70 8.73
N CYS A 312 0.07 -24.73 8.53
CA CYS A 312 -0.81 -24.17 9.55
C CYS A 312 -2.23 -24.01 9.00
N THR A 313 -3.24 -24.08 9.87
CA THR A 313 -4.62 -23.83 9.43
C THR A 313 -4.82 -22.38 8.96
N SER A 314 -4.04 -21.41 9.47
CA SER A 314 -4.04 -20.01 9.03
C SER A 314 -3.66 -19.89 7.54
N SER A 315 -2.50 -20.45 7.16
CA SER A 315 -2.03 -20.41 5.78
C SER A 315 -2.90 -21.26 4.85
N THR A 316 -3.44 -22.38 5.36
CA THR A 316 -4.30 -23.26 4.57
C THR A 316 -5.59 -22.54 4.15
N ILE A 317 -6.25 -21.85 5.07
CA ILE A 317 -7.50 -21.14 4.74
C ILE A 317 -7.23 -19.85 3.92
N ALA A 318 -6.11 -19.17 4.17
CA ALA A 318 -5.67 -18.06 3.34
C ALA A 318 -5.47 -18.49 1.87
N ALA A 319 -4.75 -19.60 1.67
CA ALA A 319 -4.53 -20.18 0.34
C ALA A 319 -5.85 -20.59 -0.33
N ALA A 320 -6.80 -21.18 0.40
CA ALA A 320 -8.11 -21.52 -0.14
C ALA A 320 -8.83 -20.30 -0.73
N GLY A 321 -8.86 -19.18 0.00
CA GLY A 321 -9.46 -17.92 -0.45
C GLY A 321 -8.76 -17.34 -1.67
N MET A 322 -7.43 -17.24 -1.64
CA MET A 322 -6.64 -16.71 -2.75
C MET A 322 -6.78 -17.55 -4.02
N PHE A 323 -6.69 -18.87 -3.92
CA PHE A 323 -6.88 -19.75 -5.06
C PHE A 323 -8.29 -19.65 -5.64
N ALA A 324 -9.33 -19.58 -4.81
CA ALA A 324 -10.71 -19.46 -5.27
C ALA A 324 -10.94 -18.12 -5.98
N HIS A 325 -10.44 -17.01 -5.43
CA HIS A 325 -10.57 -15.70 -6.06
C HIS A 325 -9.79 -15.62 -7.37
N ALA A 326 -8.55 -16.11 -7.38
CA ALA A 326 -7.75 -16.16 -8.61
C ALA A 326 -8.40 -17.07 -9.66
N ALA A 327 -8.95 -18.23 -9.26
CA ALA A 327 -9.70 -19.09 -10.19
C ALA A 327 -10.89 -18.38 -10.84
N TYR A 328 -11.63 -17.59 -10.07
CA TYR A 328 -12.75 -16.79 -10.59
C TYR A 328 -12.27 -15.78 -11.64
N VAL A 329 -11.26 -14.98 -11.30
CA VAL A 329 -10.76 -13.91 -12.20
C VAL A 329 -10.08 -14.50 -13.43
N PHE A 330 -9.22 -15.50 -13.26
CA PHE A 330 -8.49 -16.16 -14.35
C PHE A 330 -9.45 -16.90 -15.31
N GLY A 331 -10.58 -17.39 -14.81
CA GLY A 331 -11.64 -17.96 -15.64
C GLY A 331 -12.21 -16.98 -16.67
N GLY A 332 -12.14 -15.68 -16.42
CA GLY A 332 -12.50 -14.62 -17.37
C GLY A 332 -11.39 -14.25 -18.37
N VAL A 333 -10.18 -14.77 -18.21
CA VAL A 333 -9.03 -14.54 -19.09
C VAL A 333 -8.77 -15.80 -19.90
N GLY A 334 -9.16 -15.81 -21.18
CA GLY A 334 -9.19 -17.03 -22.00
C GLY A 334 -7.88 -17.82 -22.02
N ALA A 335 -6.73 -17.15 -21.99
CA ALA A 335 -5.41 -17.78 -21.94
C ALA A 335 -5.16 -18.56 -20.62
N LEU A 336 -5.91 -18.26 -19.55
CA LEU A 336 -5.73 -18.83 -18.21
C LEU A 336 -6.79 -19.86 -17.82
N ALA A 337 -7.62 -20.36 -18.74
CA ALA A 337 -8.69 -21.31 -18.44
C ALA A 337 -8.19 -22.60 -17.75
N ARG A 338 -7.03 -23.13 -18.16
CA ARG A 338 -6.42 -24.30 -17.51
C ARG A 338 -5.93 -23.97 -16.11
N GLU A 339 -5.32 -22.82 -15.93
CA GLU A 339 -4.84 -22.32 -14.65
C GLU A 339 -6.00 -22.12 -13.66
N SER A 340 -7.08 -21.50 -14.13
CA SER A 340 -8.31 -21.33 -13.36
C SER A 340 -8.84 -22.68 -12.84
N ALA A 341 -8.89 -23.71 -13.69
CA ALA A 341 -9.34 -25.05 -13.30
C ALA A 341 -8.43 -25.70 -12.25
N GLU A 342 -7.11 -25.53 -12.37
CA GLU A 342 -6.15 -26.01 -11.37
C GLU A 342 -6.33 -25.30 -10.03
N LEU A 343 -6.42 -23.97 -10.04
CA LEU A 343 -6.61 -23.16 -8.83
C LEU A 343 -7.93 -23.49 -8.12
N LYS A 344 -9.01 -23.73 -8.89
CA LYS A 344 -10.28 -24.21 -8.33
C LYS A 344 -10.12 -25.54 -7.58
N ALA A 345 -9.40 -26.50 -8.14
CA ALA A 345 -9.15 -27.79 -7.48
C ALA A 345 -8.33 -27.62 -6.19
N ARG A 346 -7.31 -26.76 -6.23
CA ARG A 346 -6.46 -26.44 -5.07
C ARG A 346 -7.21 -25.71 -3.97
N ALA A 347 -8.09 -24.77 -4.32
CA ALA A 347 -8.96 -24.08 -3.38
C ALA A 347 -9.86 -25.04 -2.63
N ILE A 348 -10.51 -25.99 -3.34
CA ILE A 348 -11.37 -27.03 -2.73
C ILE A 348 -10.55 -27.96 -1.82
N ALA A 349 -9.35 -28.35 -2.23
CA ALA A 349 -8.47 -29.18 -1.41
C ALA A 349 -8.06 -28.47 -0.10
N ALA A 350 -7.66 -27.20 -0.17
CA ALA A 350 -7.31 -26.40 0.99
C ALA A 350 -8.52 -26.16 1.92
N TRP A 351 -9.68 -25.88 1.37
CA TRP A 351 -10.93 -25.76 2.12
C TRP A 351 -11.26 -27.06 2.89
N ASN A 352 -11.19 -28.21 2.22
CA ASN A 352 -11.47 -29.50 2.83
C ASN A 352 -10.47 -29.84 3.92
N ASN A 353 -9.18 -29.59 3.69
CA ASN A 353 -8.14 -29.80 4.70
C ASN A 353 -8.41 -28.92 5.93
N TYR A 354 -8.64 -27.62 5.74
CA TYR A 354 -8.94 -26.69 6.83
C TYR A 354 -10.10 -27.18 7.70
N HIS A 355 -11.20 -27.63 7.08
CA HIS A 355 -12.39 -28.11 7.82
C HIS A 355 -12.19 -29.47 8.48
N SER A 356 -11.21 -30.28 8.05
CA SER A 356 -10.88 -31.55 8.67
C SER A 356 -10.03 -31.42 9.95
N VAL A 357 -9.40 -30.27 10.18
CA VAL A 357 -8.52 -30.02 11.34
C VAL A 357 -9.29 -29.33 12.46
N ALA A 358 -9.30 -29.94 13.63
CA ALA A 358 -9.88 -29.38 14.85
C ALA A 358 -9.07 -29.83 16.09
N PRO A 359 -8.75 -28.94 17.05
CA PRO A 359 -8.96 -27.48 16.99
C PRO A 359 -8.09 -26.79 15.91
N LYS A 360 -8.41 -25.52 15.59
CA LYS A 360 -7.59 -24.73 14.68
C LYS A 360 -6.25 -24.40 15.32
N GLN A 361 -5.20 -24.41 14.47
CA GLN A 361 -3.84 -24.10 14.90
C GLN A 361 -3.66 -22.58 14.96
N THR A 362 -3.11 -22.06 16.04
CA THR A 362 -2.94 -20.62 16.30
C THR A 362 -1.56 -20.27 16.88
N HIS A 363 -0.64 -21.24 16.90
CA HIS A 363 0.73 -21.11 17.41
C HIS A 363 1.72 -21.86 16.51
N CYS A 364 1.60 -21.70 15.20
CA CYS A 364 2.53 -22.30 14.24
C CYS A 364 3.78 -21.46 14.06
N ASP A 365 3.70 -20.16 14.29
CA ASP A 365 4.80 -19.22 14.12
C ASP A 365 5.48 -18.94 15.46
N ASP A 366 6.61 -19.58 15.69
CA ASP A 366 7.43 -19.39 16.89
C ASP A 366 8.49 -18.28 16.74
N GLY A 367 8.55 -17.63 15.58
CA GLY A 367 9.50 -16.56 15.27
C GLY A 367 10.93 -17.01 15.02
N VAL A 368 11.19 -18.30 14.92
CA VAL A 368 12.53 -18.81 14.53
C VAL A 368 12.86 -18.43 13.10
N VAL A 369 11.91 -18.53 12.17
CA VAL A 369 11.95 -17.79 10.91
C VAL A 369 11.33 -16.44 11.19
N HIS A 370 12.00 -15.32 10.93
CA HIS A 370 11.50 -13.99 11.22
C HIS A 370 10.25 -13.68 10.37
N SER A 371 9.28 -12.92 10.84
CA SER A 371 8.90 -12.45 12.15
C SER A 371 7.83 -13.37 12.78
N ALA A 372 7.53 -13.26 14.09
CA ALA A 372 6.58 -14.11 14.82
C ALA A 372 5.11 -13.66 14.71
N VAL A 373 4.65 -13.22 13.52
CA VAL A 373 3.32 -12.59 13.34
C VAL A 373 2.50 -13.16 12.17
N ALA A 374 2.96 -14.26 11.57
CA ALA A 374 2.29 -14.87 10.42
C ALA A 374 1.03 -15.67 10.79
N ASP A 375 0.85 -16.03 12.06
CA ASP A 375 -0.31 -16.77 12.53
C ASP A 375 -1.54 -15.90 12.70
N TRP A 376 -2.69 -16.48 12.40
CA TRP A 376 -4.00 -15.88 12.63
C TRP A 376 -4.69 -16.48 13.83
N SER A 377 -5.42 -15.67 14.60
CA SER A 377 -6.34 -16.15 15.62
C SER A 377 -7.44 -17.04 14.98
N GLU A 378 -8.10 -17.87 15.77
CA GLU A 378 -9.22 -18.67 15.27
C GLU A 378 -10.33 -17.78 14.68
N ALA A 379 -10.57 -16.60 15.26
CA ALA A 379 -11.54 -15.64 14.74
C ALA A 379 -11.13 -15.10 13.34
N ASP A 380 -9.85 -14.78 13.14
CA ASP A 380 -9.35 -14.34 11.83
C ASP A 380 -9.41 -15.47 10.79
N GLN A 381 -9.11 -16.72 11.21
CA GLN A 381 -9.23 -17.89 10.34
C GLN A 381 -10.69 -18.15 9.92
N ASN A 382 -11.63 -18.02 10.84
CA ASN A 382 -13.06 -18.17 10.55
C ASN A 382 -13.54 -17.09 9.59
N ALA A 383 -13.10 -15.83 9.77
CA ALA A 383 -13.39 -14.76 8.84
C ALA A 383 -12.82 -15.04 7.44
N ALA A 384 -11.57 -15.52 7.35
CA ALA A 384 -10.97 -15.91 6.08
C ALA A 384 -11.72 -17.09 5.43
N ALA A 385 -12.29 -18.01 6.20
CA ALA A 385 -13.12 -19.08 5.68
C ALA A 385 -14.40 -18.55 5.03
N VAL A 386 -15.00 -17.48 5.56
CA VAL A 386 -16.16 -16.85 4.90
C VAL A 386 -15.75 -16.22 3.56
N VAL A 387 -14.60 -15.53 3.50
CA VAL A 387 -14.06 -14.99 2.25
C VAL A 387 -13.83 -16.11 1.23
N ALA A 388 -13.19 -17.20 1.64
CA ALA A 388 -12.99 -18.38 0.79
C ALA A 388 -14.33 -18.96 0.29
N ALA A 389 -15.34 -19.08 1.16
CA ALA A 389 -16.65 -19.59 0.81
C ALA A 389 -17.36 -18.73 -0.25
N VAL A 390 -17.23 -17.40 -0.19
CA VAL A 390 -17.79 -16.50 -1.21
C VAL A 390 -17.22 -16.82 -2.59
N TYR A 391 -15.89 -16.93 -2.71
CA TYR A 391 -15.27 -17.20 -4.02
C TYR A 391 -15.42 -18.67 -4.44
N LEU A 392 -15.46 -19.62 -3.49
CA LEU A 392 -15.79 -21.01 -3.81
C LEU A 392 -17.23 -21.14 -4.33
N PHE A 393 -18.18 -20.42 -3.75
CA PHE A 393 -19.53 -20.34 -4.29
C PHE A 393 -19.54 -19.78 -5.71
N ALA A 394 -18.81 -18.68 -5.95
CA ALA A 394 -18.73 -18.05 -7.26
C ALA A 394 -18.19 -18.98 -8.37
N ILE A 395 -17.27 -19.91 -8.05
CA ILE A 395 -16.66 -20.81 -9.05
C ILE A 395 -17.29 -22.20 -9.11
N THR A 396 -18.12 -22.58 -8.13
CA THR A 396 -18.72 -23.93 -8.07
C THR A 396 -20.22 -23.93 -8.21
N GLU A 397 -20.89 -22.85 -7.80
CA GLU A 397 -22.34 -22.73 -7.61
C GLU A 397 -22.90 -23.75 -6.57
N ASP A 398 -22.02 -24.35 -5.75
CA ASP A 398 -22.42 -25.27 -4.69
C ASP A 398 -23.02 -24.50 -3.52
N THR A 399 -24.30 -24.76 -3.25
CA THR A 399 -25.07 -24.08 -2.19
C THR A 399 -24.52 -24.31 -0.78
N ALA A 400 -23.68 -25.33 -0.57
CA ALA A 400 -23.04 -25.55 0.72
C ALA A 400 -22.16 -24.36 1.12
N TYR A 401 -21.50 -23.69 0.16
CA TYR A 401 -20.72 -22.48 0.39
C TYR A 401 -21.61 -21.26 0.65
N ASP A 402 -22.72 -21.11 -0.08
CA ASP A 402 -23.73 -20.07 0.16
C ASP A 402 -24.32 -20.18 1.58
N ASP A 403 -24.70 -21.41 1.98
CA ASP A 403 -25.17 -21.70 3.32
C ASP A 403 -24.11 -21.38 4.40
N TYR A 404 -22.83 -21.61 4.10
CA TYR A 404 -21.73 -21.25 5.01
C TYR A 404 -21.63 -19.73 5.15
N VAL A 405 -21.63 -18.97 4.06
CA VAL A 405 -21.66 -17.50 4.10
C VAL A 405 -22.87 -17.02 4.92
N GLY A 406 -24.06 -17.56 4.68
CA GLY A 406 -25.29 -17.17 5.38
C GLY A 406 -25.22 -17.36 6.89
N ARG A 407 -24.53 -18.39 7.37
CA ARG A 407 -24.35 -18.68 8.80
C ARG A 407 -23.26 -17.85 9.46
N HIS A 408 -22.18 -17.50 8.71
CA HIS A 408 -20.94 -16.99 9.28
C HIS A 408 -20.58 -15.53 8.86
N TYR A 409 -21.32 -14.87 7.98
CA TYR A 409 -20.98 -13.53 7.47
C TYR A 409 -20.77 -12.48 8.58
N ARG A 410 -21.38 -12.68 9.77
CA ARG A 410 -21.22 -11.77 10.91
C ARG A 410 -19.87 -11.91 11.63
N GLU A 411 -19.07 -12.91 11.30
CA GLU A 411 -17.71 -13.09 11.80
C GLU A 411 -16.71 -12.17 11.07
N LEU A 412 -17.10 -11.63 9.93
CA LEU A 412 -16.29 -10.68 9.16
C LEU A 412 -16.21 -9.29 9.82
N THR A 413 -15.09 -8.61 9.63
CA THR A 413 -14.79 -7.31 10.23
C THR A 413 -15.91 -6.28 10.14
N PRO A 414 -16.66 -6.15 9.02
CA PRO A 414 -17.77 -5.20 8.94
C PRO A 414 -18.82 -5.37 10.05
N TYR A 415 -18.96 -6.57 10.60
CA TYR A 415 -19.93 -6.91 11.65
C TYR A 415 -19.30 -7.20 13.00
N ALA A 416 -18.12 -7.82 13.01
CA ALA A 416 -17.46 -8.28 14.24
C ALA A 416 -16.70 -7.17 14.97
N GLN A 417 -16.29 -6.12 14.26
CA GLN A 417 -15.46 -5.03 14.80
C GLN A 417 -16.06 -3.68 14.44
N ASP A 418 -15.31 -2.82 13.77
CA ASP A 418 -15.66 -1.41 13.61
C ASP A 418 -15.90 -0.99 12.15
N GLY A 419 -16.91 -1.54 11.52
CA GLY A 419 -17.37 -1.05 10.24
C GLY A 419 -16.48 -1.44 9.05
N TRP A 420 -16.83 -0.89 7.90
CA TRP A 420 -16.32 -1.30 6.61
C TRP A 420 -14.93 -0.68 6.34
N SER A 421 -13.92 -1.53 6.04
CA SER A 421 -12.77 -1.19 5.20
C SER A 421 -11.58 -0.43 5.80
N ARG A 422 -11.22 -0.55 7.07
CA ARG A 422 -9.94 -0.03 7.55
C ARG A 422 -8.84 -1.09 7.52
N TYR A 423 -9.18 -2.24 8.06
CA TYR A 423 -8.34 -3.43 8.12
C TYR A 423 -9.09 -4.60 7.53
N ARG A 424 -8.37 -5.55 6.95
CA ARG A 424 -8.97 -6.72 6.29
C ARG A 424 -10.01 -6.32 5.23
N PRO A 425 -9.67 -5.41 4.28
CA PRO A 425 -10.62 -4.90 3.29
C PRO A 425 -11.24 -6.01 2.45
N GLU A 426 -10.51 -7.08 2.19
CA GLU A 426 -10.96 -8.27 1.46
C GLU A 426 -12.24 -8.89 2.04
N GLN A 427 -12.48 -8.73 3.34
CA GLN A 427 -13.67 -9.27 4.00
C GLN A 427 -14.94 -8.49 3.61
N GLY A 428 -14.88 -7.16 3.64
CA GLY A 428 -15.98 -6.31 3.19
C GLY A 428 -16.21 -6.38 1.68
N GLU A 429 -15.12 -6.42 0.92
CA GLU A 429 -15.14 -6.55 -0.55
C GLU A 429 -15.76 -7.87 -1.00
N ALA A 430 -15.42 -8.99 -0.34
CA ALA A 430 -16.03 -10.28 -0.61
C ALA A 430 -17.54 -10.29 -0.35
N LEU A 431 -18.00 -9.64 0.74
CA LEU A 431 -19.43 -9.50 1.01
C LEU A 431 -20.15 -8.68 -0.06
N LEU A 432 -19.57 -7.58 -0.49
CA LEU A 432 -20.17 -6.77 -1.55
C LEU A 432 -20.19 -7.54 -2.88
N PHE A 433 -19.10 -8.24 -3.21
CA PHE A 433 -19.04 -9.11 -4.37
C PHE A 433 -20.10 -10.21 -4.30
N TYR A 434 -20.28 -10.86 -3.14
CA TYR A 434 -21.33 -11.87 -2.93
C TYR A 434 -22.71 -11.34 -3.30
N THR A 435 -23.01 -10.06 -3.06
CA THR A 435 -24.32 -9.48 -3.41
C THR A 435 -24.58 -9.39 -4.92
N THR A 436 -23.57 -9.63 -5.75
CA THR A 436 -23.67 -9.61 -7.22
C THR A 436 -23.78 -10.99 -7.84
N LEU A 437 -23.55 -12.05 -7.03
CA LEU A 437 -23.53 -13.40 -7.55
C LEU A 437 -24.95 -13.89 -7.90
N PRO A 438 -25.14 -14.50 -9.07
CA PRO A 438 -26.37 -15.20 -9.34
C PRO A 438 -26.56 -16.32 -8.31
N HIS A 439 -27.78 -16.53 -7.87
CA HIS A 439 -28.15 -17.56 -6.90
C HIS A 439 -27.70 -17.31 -5.46
N ALA A 440 -27.01 -16.19 -5.13
CA ALA A 440 -26.77 -15.80 -3.75
C ALA A 440 -28.08 -15.58 -2.99
N HIS A 441 -28.09 -15.85 -1.69
CA HIS A 441 -29.28 -15.68 -0.86
C HIS A 441 -29.77 -14.22 -0.88
N ALA A 442 -30.87 -13.96 -1.60
CA ALA A 442 -31.34 -12.60 -1.91
C ALA A 442 -31.62 -11.75 -0.66
N GLY A 443 -32.14 -12.37 0.42
CA GLY A 443 -32.37 -11.68 1.68
C GLY A 443 -31.07 -11.22 2.35
N LEU A 444 -30.03 -12.04 2.33
CA LEU A 444 -28.71 -11.71 2.85
C LEU A 444 -28.04 -10.63 1.99
N ALA A 445 -28.07 -10.78 0.67
CA ALA A 445 -27.53 -9.78 -0.25
C ALA A 445 -28.17 -8.38 -0.03
N LYS A 446 -29.47 -8.32 0.18
CA LYS A 446 -30.19 -7.09 0.52
C LYS A 446 -29.72 -6.52 1.87
N THR A 447 -29.52 -7.35 2.89
CA THR A 447 -29.04 -6.94 4.21
C THR A 447 -27.64 -6.33 4.11
N ILE A 448 -26.69 -7.05 3.48
CA ILE A 448 -25.31 -6.59 3.30
C ILE A 448 -25.25 -5.21 2.61
N ARG A 449 -26.00 -5.03 1.53
CA ARG A 449 -26.08 -3.75 0.80
C ARG A 449 -26.66 -2.63 1.66
N ALA A 450 -27.70 -2.92 2.44
CA ALA A 450 -28.32 -1.94 3.35
C ALA A 450 -27.36 -1.55 4.47
N ASP A 451 -26.65 -2.51 5.07
CA ASP A 451 -25.71 -2.25 6.15
C ASP A 451 -24.51 -1.41 5.67
N LYS A 452 -23.96 -1.71 4.49
CA LYS A 452 -22.92 -0.88 3.87
C LYS A 452 -23.41 0.53 3.58
N LEU A 453 -24.63 0.67 3.08
CA LEU A 453 -25.23 1.99 2.83
C LEU A 453 -25.44 2.79 4.12
N ASN A 454 -25.89 2.13 5.19
CA ASN A 454 -26.07 2.76 6.49
C ASN A 454 -24.72 3.25 7.06
N ASP A 455 -23.66 2.45 6.95
CA ASP A 455 -22.30 2.87 7.31
C ASP A 455 -21.84 4.08 6.50
N ALA A 456 -22.04 4.06 5.19
CA ALA A 456 -21.66 5.15 4.28
C ALA A 456 -22.41 6.46 4.53
N LYS A 457 -23.65 6.40 5.05
CA LYS A 457 -24.48 7.54 5.44
C LYS A 457 -24.35 7.94 6.91
N SER A 458 -23.46 7.32 7.64
CA SER A 458 -23.16 7.71 9.02
C SER A 458 -22.54 9.11 9.09
N ASP A 459 -22.47 9.67 10.30
CA ASP A 459 -21.79 10.96 10.54
C ASP A 459 -20.25 10.85 10.43
N SER A 460 -19.72 9.71 10.01
CA SER A 460 -18.29 9.51 9.85
C SER A 460 -17.73 10.38 8.73
N PRO A 461 -16.72 11.22 8.99
CA PRO A 461 -16.09 12.05 7.97
C PRO A 461 -15.23 11.25 6.97
N ILE A 462 -15.10 9.93 7.15
CA ILE A 462 -14.45 9.01 6.18
C ILE A 462 -15.17 9.08 4.84
N TYR A 463 -16.51 9.14 4.87
CA TYR A 463 -17.33 9.15 3.66
C TYR A 463 -17.61 10.57 3.16
N GLY A 464 -17.58 10.74 1.85
CA GLY A 464 -17.92 12.01 1.20
C GLY A 464 -19.39 12.46 1.40
N PHE A 465 -20.24 11.56 1.88
CA PHE A 465 -21.67 11.84 2.11
C PHE A 465 -21.93 13.04 3.01
N ASN A 466 -21.19 13.20 4.10
CA ASN A 466 -21.46 14.27 5.06
C ASN A 466 -20.79 15.61 4.71
N GLY A 467 -19.96 15.68 3.67
CA GLY A 467 -19.33 16.91 3.19
C GLY A 467 -18.34 17.57 4.18
N LYS A 468 -17.94 16.86 5.25
CA LYS A 468 -16.94 17.37 6.20
C LYS A 468 -15.54 17.09 5.68
N ASP A 469 -14.79 18.15 5.41
CA ASP A 469 -13.43 18.05 4.92
C ASP A 469 -12.43 18.61 5.94
N ASP A 470 -11.31 17.88 6.14
CA ASP A 470 -10.14 18.44 6.79
C ASP A 470 -9.42 19.42 5.85
N LEU A 471 -8.37 20.06 6.31
CA LEU A 471 -7.63 21.04 5.49
C LEU A 471 -7.12 20.43 4.17
N TYR A 472 -6.64 19.19 4.23
CA TYR A 472 -6.05 18.48 3.10
C TYR A 472 -7.06 17.62 2.31
N ARG A 473 -8.35 17.68 2.67
CA ARG A 473 -9.48 17.04 2.01
C ARG A 473 -9.41 15.50 1.99
N ALA A 474 -8.57 14.93 2.86
CA ALA A 474 -8.26 13.50 2.93
C ALA A 474 -8.35 12.99 4.37
N PHE A 475 -9.47 13.24 5.02
CA PHE A 475 -9.68 12.93 6.43
C PHE A 475 -9.27 11.50 6.78
N MET A 476 -8.51 11.39 7.87
CA MET A 476 -8.20 10.12 8.53
C MET A 476 -8.21 10.34 10.05
N LEU A 477 -8.73 9.36 10.79
CA LEU A 477 -8.74 9.42 12.26
C LEU A 477 -7.30 9.45 12.79
N ASP A 478 -7.01 10.27 13.80
CA ASP A 478 -5.66 10.42 14.37
C ASP A 478 -5.05 9.10 14.85
N GLN A 479 -5.87 8.21 15.38
CA GLN A 479 -5.45 6.87 15.82
C GLN A 479 -5.00 5.95 14.67
N GLN A 480 -5.27 6.30 13.41
CA GLN A 480 -4.84 5.55 12.23
C GLN A 480 -3.46 5.97 11.72
N TYR A 481 -2.88 7.04 12.28
CA TYR A 481 -1.50 7.42 12.01
C TYR A 481 -0.56 6.56 12.86
N HIS A 482 -0.41 5.31 12.47
CA HIS A 482 0.46 4.30 13.07
C HIS A 482 1.31 3.63 11.98
N TRP A 483 2.11 2.64 12.33
CA TRP A 483 2.90 1.87 11.37
C TRP A 483 2.01 1.37 10.22
N GLY A 484 2.37 1.73 8.98
CA GLY A 484 1.59 1.40 7.78
C GLY A 484 0.38 2.30 7.52
N SER A 485 0.35 3.53 8.02
CA SER A 485 -0.80 4.46 7.95
C SER A 485 -1.28 4.79 6.52
N ASN A 486 -0.43 4.64 5.51
CA ASN A 486 -0.84 4.81 4.11
C ASN A 486 -1.79 3.70 3.64
N ASN A 487 -1.77 2.51 4.26
CA ASN A 487 -2.75 1.47 3.97
C ASN A 487 -4.19 1.90 4.33
N PRO A 488 -4.55 2.17 5.62
CA PRO A 488 -5.90 2.63 5.95
C PRO A 488 -6.29 3.92 5.23
N ARG A 489 -5.35 4.81 4.89
CA ARG A 489 -5.65 5.97 4.05
C ARG A 489 -6.17 5.58 2.67
N ALA A 490 -5.48 4.68 1.96
CA ALA A 490 -5.95 4.19 0.67
C ALA A 490 -7.30 3.45 0.80
N GLN A 491 -7.49 2.69 1.88
CA GLN A 491 -8.75 1.99 2.14
C GLN A 491 -9.93 2.94 2.37
N TYR A 492 -9.70 4.13 2.92
CA TYR A 492 -10.76 5.14 3.02
C TYR A 492 -11.20 5.65 1.63
N GLY A 493 -10.29 5.75 0.68
CA GLY A 493 -10.63 5.99 -0.72
C GLY A 493 -11.42 4.83 -1.32
N ASN A 494 -10.93 3.61 -1.16
CA ASN A 494 -11.55 2.40 -1.70
C ASN A 494 -12.97 2.20 -1.16
N THR A 495 -13.22 2.38 0.14
CA THR A 495 -14.56 2.20 0.73
C THR A 495 -15.60 3.21 0.23
N ASN A 496 -15.17 4.43 -0.17
CA ASN A 496 -16.01 5.39 -0.85
C ASN A 496 -16.35 4.90 -2.27
N MET A 497 -15.37 4.39 -3.00
CA MET A 497 -15.58 3.85 -4.36
C MET A 497 -16.44 2.59 -4.36
N ASP A 498 -16.43 1.79 -3.29
CA ASP A 498 -17.35 0.66 -3.16
C ASP A 498 -18.82 1.10 -3.19
N VAL A 499 -19.17 2.23 -2.55
CA VAL A 499 -20.54 2.78 -2.59
C VAL A 499 -20.94 3.13 -4.02
N VAL A 500 -20.01 3.70 -4.79
CA VAL A 500 -20.21 4.05 -6.21
C VAL A 500 -20.31 2.78 -7.07
N ARG A 501 -19.36 1.87 -6.92
CA ARG A 501 -19.25 0.65 -7.72
C ARG A 501 -20.47 -0.26 -7.60
N TYR A 502 -20.97 -0.41 -6.39
CA TYR A 502 -22.12 -1.27 -6.13
C TYR A 502 -23.46 -0.52 -6.20
N ASP A 503 -23.49 0.70 -6.74
CA ASP A 503 -24.72 1.50 -6.89
C ASP A 503 -25.55 1.60 -5.59
N LEU A 504 -24.89 1.81 -4.46
CA LEU A 504 -25.58 1.82 -3.16
C LEU A 504 -26.28 3.15 -2.89
N ASP A 505 -25.70 4.28 -3.33
CA ASP A 505 -26.25 5.63 -3.19
C ASP A 505 -26.01 6.50 -4.43
N LYS A 506 -26.78 6.26 -5.47
CA LYS A 506 -26.64 6.99 -6.76
C LYS A 506 -26.79 8.50 -6.62
N ALA A 507 -27.60 8.96 -5.67
CA ALA A 507 -27.86 10.39 -5.49
C ALA A 507 -26.61 11.15 -5.00
N HIS A 508 -25.69 10.50 -4.31
CA HIS A 508 -24.49 11.10 -3.75
C HIS A 508 -23.19 10.49 -4.32
N ALA A 509 -23.27 9.77 -5.45
CA ALA A 509 -22.12 9.09 -6.06
C ALA A 509 -20.93 10.03 -6.28
N ALA A 510 -21.17 11.26 -6.77
CA ALA A 510 -20.14 12.26 -6.98
C ALA A 510 -19.41 12.67 -5.68
N SER A 511 -20.11 12.70 -4.54
CA SER A 511 -19.48 13.05 -3.25
C SER A 511 -18.53 11.97 -2.77
N TYR A 512 -18.90 10.71 -2.95
CA TYR A 512 -18.00 9.57 -2.62
C TYR A 512 -16.79 9.52 -3.57
N GLU A 513 -17.02 9.71 -4.88
CA GLU A 513 -15.93 9.75 -5.88
C GLU A 513 -14.97 10.91 -5.59
N THR A 514 -15.49 12.10 -5.28
CA THR A 514 -14.67 13.25 -4.90
C THR A 514 -13.82 12.94 -3.68
N ARG A 515 -14.37 12.34 -2.62
CA ARG A 515 -13.61 11.95 -1.43
C ARG A 515 -12.49 10.97 -1.75
N ALA A 516 -12.76 9.97 -2.58
CA ALA A 516 -11.74 9.00 -2.98
C ALA A 516 -10.62 9.67 -3.80
N LEU A 517 -10.96 10.58 -4.71
CA LEU A 517 -10.02 11.34 -5.52
C LEU A 517 -9.13 12.26 -4.65
N GLU A 518 -9.71 12.92 -3.67
CA GLU A 518 -8.97 13.81 -2.75
C GLU A 518 -7.98 13.03 -1.88
N ILE A 519 -8.33 11.82 -1.47
CA ILE A 519 -7.41 10.90 -0.81
C ILE A 519 -6.26 10.52 -1.77
N LEU A 520 -6.54 10.32 -3.06
CA LEU A 520 -5.49 10.09 -4.05
C LEU A 520 -4.57 11.32 -4.19
N HIS A 521 -5.13 12.54 -4.26
CA HIS A 521 -4.35 13.77 -4.30
C HIS A 521 -3.44 13.93 -3.06
N TYR A 522 -3.87 13.45 -1.89
CA TYR A 522 -3.03 13.42 -0.70
C TYR A 522 -1.78 12.54 -0.91
N PHE A 523 -1.90 11.37 -1.53
CA PHE A 523 -0.74 10.56 -1.91
C PHE A 523 0.17 11.28 -2.90
N HIS A 524 -0.36 12.18 -3.70
CA HIS A 524 0.34 12.84 -4.79
C HIS A 524 0.89 14.23 -4.44
N GLY A 525 0.89 14.61 -3.15
CA GLY A 525 1.54 15.83 -2.69
C GLY A 525 0.62 16.88 -2.04
N VAL A 526 -0.70 16.69 -2.04
CA VAL A 526 -1.61 17.56 -1.28
C VAL A 526 -1.65 17.13 0.19
N ASN A 527 -0.50 17.24 0.85
CA ASN A 527 -0.30 16.84 2.25
C ASN A 527 0.72 17.78 2.94
N PRO A 528 0.81 17.77 4.28
CA PRO A 528 1.69 18.70 5.02
C PRO A 528 3.17 18.63 4.65
N LEU A 529 3.61 17.55 4.02
CA LEU A 529 5.00 17.34 3.62
C LEU A 529 5.27 17.79 2.18
N ALA A 530 4.25 18.21 1.43
CA ALA A 530 4.34 18.51 -0.01
C ALA A 530 4.97 17.35 -0.83
N MET A 531 4.77 16.11 -0.39
CA MET A 531 5.50 14.95 -0.88
C MET A 531 4.58 13.92 -1.52
N VAL A 532 4.98 13.39 -2.66
CA VAL A 532 4.36 12.19 -3.26
C VAL A 532 4.78 10.97 -2.43
N TYR A 533 3.80 10.23 -1.90
CA TYR A 533 4.02 8.98 -1.16
C TYR A 533 4.23 7.78 -2.09
N LEU A 534 5.14 7.96 -3.05
CA LEU A 534 5.70 6.93 -3.91
C LEU A 534 7.21 7.17 -4.02
N SER A 535 8.00 6.10 -4.01
CA SER A 535 9.46 6.22 -4.09
C SER A 535 9.91 6.71 -5.46
N ASN A 536 10.90 7.63 -5.51
CA ASN A 536 11.70 8.00 -6.68
C ASN A 536 10.89 8.38 -7.94
N MET A 537 9.86 9.22 -7.79
CA MET A 537 8.93 9.56 -8.87
C MET A 537 9.33 10.79 -9.70
N SER A 538 10.55 11.29 -9.58
CA SER A 538 11.01 12.47 -10.35
C SER A 538 10.92 12.28 -11.87
N ARG A 539 11.19 11.07 -12.38
CA ARG A 539 11.06 10.71 -13.81
C ARG A 539 9.60 10.71 -14.30
N TYR A 540 8.64 10.68 -13.37
CA TYR A 540 7.20 10.72 -13.63
C TYR A 540 6.59 12.10 -13.41
N GLY A 541 7.42 13.11 -13.13
CA GLY A 541 6.99 14.51 -13.00
C GLY A 541 6.86 15.00 -11.55
N ALA A 542 7.09 14.16 -10.54
CA ALA A 542 7.06 14.63 -9.16
C ALA A 542 8.26 15.55 -8.85
N THR A 543 7.98 16.72 -8.29
CA THR A 543 9.00 17.63 -7.76
C THR A 543 9.57 17.11 -6.44
N GLN A 544 8.72 16.51 -5.60
CA GLN A 544 9.11 15.87 -4.35
C GLN A 544 8.39 14.52 -4.22
N SER A 545 9.15 13.46 -3.97
CA SER A 545 8.63 12.12 -3.71
C SER A 545 9.38 11.48 -2.56
N ALA A 546 8.94 10.34 -2.06
CA ALA A 546 9.71 9.56 -1.10
C ALA A 546 11.08 9.23 -1.72
N ASN A 547 12.16 9.61 -1.05
CA ASN A 547 13.51 9.41 -1.57
C ASN A 547 14.18 8.19 -0.97
N GLU A 548 13.83 7.87 0.26
CA GLU A 548 14.37 6.75 1.02
C GLU A 548 13.23 5.84 1.46
N ILE A 549 13.39 4.53 1.28
CA ILE A 549 12.48 3.51 1.83
C ILE A 549 13.31 2.45 2.54
N TYR A 550 12.81 1.95 3.66
CA TYR A 550 13.44 0.85 4.36
C TYR A 550 13.19 -0.45 3.59
N HIS A 551 14.24 -0.97 3.00
CA HIS A 551 14.19 -2.19 2.20
C HIS A 551 15.60 -2.78 2.09
N THR A 552 15.74 -4.09 2.13
CA THR A 552 17.04 -4.75 2.06
C THR A 552 17.84 -4.37 0.82
N TRP A 553 17.19 -4.24 -0.34
CA TRP A 553 17.85 -3.81 -1.58
C TRP A 553 18.32 -2.35 -1.54
N TYR A 554 17.51 -1.47 -0.95
CA TYR A 554 17.75 -0.02 -0.94
C TYR A 554 18.44 0.46 0.33
N TRP A 555 19.28 -0.42 0.89
CA TRP A 555 19.93 -0.25 2.17
C TRP A 555 20.76 1.04 2.23
N HIS A 556 20.80 1.63 3.42
CA HIS A 556 21.56 2.85 3.72
C HIS A 556 23.04 2.72 3.30
N GLY A 557 23.55 3.76 2.62
CA GLY A 557 24.93 3.82 2.13
C GLY A 557 25.18 3.09 0.80
N THR A 558 24.19 2.44 0.20
CA THR A 558 24.30 1.84 -1.14
C THR A 558 24.00 2.86 -2.25
N LYS A 559 24.26 2.49 -3.51
CA LYS A 559 23.88 3.31 -4.67
C LYS A 559 22.36 3.46 -4.85
N TRP A 560 21.57 2.72 -4.08
CA TRP A 560 20.10 2.71 -4.13
C TRP A 560 19.43 3.40 -2.94
N SER A 561 20.18 3.90 -1.96
CA SER A 561 19.63 4.32 -0.68
C SER A 561 18.77 5.58 -0.74
N ASP A 562 19.09 6.54 -1.61
CA ASP A 562 18.44 7.86 -1.65
C ASP A 562 18.31 8.36 -3.10
N ALA A 563 17.10 8.68 -3.52
CA ALA A 563 16.80 9.14 -4.87
C ALA A 563 17.46 10.48 -5.25
N ARG A 564 17.87 11.30 -4.27
CA ARG A 564 18.48 12.63 -4.50
C ARG A 564 19.99 12.61 -4.47
N SER A 565 20.58 11.76 -3.63
CA SER A 565 22.02 11.79 -3.36
C SER A 565 22.77 10.55 -3.81
N SER A 566 22.09 9.40 -3.96
CA SER A 566 22.69 8.17 -4.46
C SER A 566 22.64 8.09 -5.98
N ALA A 567 23.48 7.24 -6.58
CA ALA A 567 23.57 7.14 -8.03
C ALA A 567 22.27 6.69 -8.72
N CYS A 568 21.47 5.84 -8.03
CA CYS A 568 20.24 5.26 -8.55
C CYS A 568 19.01 5.62 -7.73
N GLY A 569 19.13 5.64 -6.40
CA GLY A 569 17.98 5.67 -5.49
C GLY A 569 17.14 4.39 -5.54
N PRO A 570 16.12 4.26 -4.69
CA PRO A 570 15.20 3.12 -4.72
C PRO A 570 14.48 3.03 -6.06
N ALA A 571 13.99 1.84 -6.42
CA ALA A 571 13.15 1.70 -7.60
C ALA A 571 11.87 2.55 -7.46
N PRO A 572 11.34 3.10 -8.57
CA PRO A 572 10.18 4.00 -8.49
C PRO A 572 8.88 3.24 -8.19
N GLY A 573 7.96 3.91 -7.51
CA GLY A 573 6.57 3.47 -7.41
C GLY A 573 6.20 2.70 -6.13
N TYR A 574 7.12 2.50 -5.18
CA TYR A 574 6.82 1.88 -3.89
C TYR A 574 6.08 2.87 -2.96
N VAL A 575 5.00 2.41 -2.35
CA VAL A 575 4.28 3.15 -1.31
C VAL A 575 4.96 2.90 0.04
N PRO A 576 5.54 3.91 0.71
CA PRO A 576 6.09 3.75 2.05
C PRO A 576 4.98 3.61 3.10
N GLY A 577 5.34 3.13 4.29
CA GLY A 577 4.40 2.95 5.41
C GLY A 577 3.57 4.18 5.73
N GLY A 578 4.18 5.36 5.75
CA GLY A 578 3.49 6.63 5.98
C GLY A 578 3.68 7.23 7.38
N PRO A 579 3.05 8.37 7.69
CA PRO A 579 3.19 9.04 8.97
C PRO A 579 2.75 8.16 10.15
N ASN A 580 3.59 8.09 11.20
CA ASN A 580 3.34 7.28 12.38
C ASN A 580 3.46 8.14 13.66
N ALA A 581 2.33 8.57 14.21
CA ALA A 581 2.27 9.31 15.46
C ALA A 581 2.65 8.45 16.70
N HIS A 582 2.70 7.12 16.53
CA HIS A 582 3.11 6.15 17.54
C HIS A 582 4.58 5.70 17.40
N ALA A 583 5.35 6.33 16.52
CA ALA A 583 6.71 5.90 16.16
C ALA A 583 7.62 5.63 17.38
N VAL A 584 7.56 6.46 18.42
CA VAL A 584 8.35 6.24 19.65
C VAL A 584 7.93 4.96 20.38
N LYS A 585 6.65 4.64 20.37
CA LYS A 585 6.11 3.42 20.96
C LYS A 585 6.51 2.17 20.17
N ASP A 586 6.70 2.35 18.87
CA ASP A 586 7.07 1.32 17.91
C ASP A 586 8.60 1.18 17.77
N GLY A 587 9.39 1.93 18.57
CA GLY A 587 10.83 1.73 18.69
C GLY A 587 11.72 2.86 18.17
N VAL A 588 11.16 3.92 17.58
CA VAL A 588 11.93 5.09 17.15
C VAL A 588 12.42 5.88 18.37
N PRO A 589 13.69 6.31 18.44
CA PRO A 589 14.18 7.14 19.54
C PRO A 589 13.38 8.44 19.67
N ALA A 590 12.97 8.78 20.91
CA ALA A 590 12.21 10.01 21.18
C ALA A 590 12.97 11.30 20.84
N ALA A 591 14.30 11.25 20.74
CA ALA A 591 15.13 12.37 20.32
C ALA A 591 15.14 12.61 18.81
N LEU A 592 14.61 11.66 18.03
CA LEU A 592 14.53 11.77 16.56
C LEU A 592 13.27 12.56 16.17
N VAL A 593 13.42 13.84 15.93
CA VAL A 593 12.32 14.77 15.62
C VAL A 593 12.53 15.38 14.23
N PRO A 594 11.61 15.20 13.24
CA PRO A 594 10.55 14.21 13.22
C PRO A 594 11.09 12.77 13.20
N PRO A 595 10.26 11.72 13.38
CA PRO A 595 8.81 11.68 13.49
C PRO A 595 8.26 11.92 14.91
N ALA A 596 9.14 11.84 15.94
CA ALA A 596 8.70 11.98 17.32
C ALA A 596 8.12 13.39 17.61
N ALA A 597 7.13 13.44 18.51
CA ALA A 597 6.55 14.69 19.02
C ALA A 597 5.97 15.62 17.93
N GLN A 598 5.40 15.06 16.89
CA GLN A 598 4.76 15.80 15.79
C GLN A 598 3.23 15.68 15.81
N PRO A 599 2.51 16.64 15.18
CA PRO A 599 1.15 16.39 14.75
C PRO A 599 1.07 15.11 13.90
N PRO A 600 -0.02 14.32 13.97
CA PRO A 600 -0.11 13.04 13.31
C PRO A 600 0.33 13.02 11.84
N GLN A 601 -0.13 13.95 11.02
CA GLN A 601 0.21 14.01 9.59
C GLN A 601 1.67 14.39 9.32
N LYS A 602 2.39 14.95 10.28
CA LYS A 602 3.80 15.32 10.20
C LYS A 602 4.74 14.34 10.89
N SER A 603 4.21 13.26 11.46
CA SER A 603 4.99 12.20 12.10
C SER A 603 5.65 11.28 11.08
N TYR A 604 6.37 11.88 10.14
CA TYR A 604 7.08 11.21 9.04
C TYR A 604 8.49 11.79 8.90
N ARG A 605 9.39 10.93 8.55
CA ARG A 605 10.73 11.27 8.09
C ARG A 605 11.10 10.35 6.95
N ASP A 606 11.74 10.90 5.94
CA ASP A 606 12.22 10.18 4.77
C ASP A 606 13.66 9.70 5.07
N TRP A 607 13.81 8.43 5.54
CA TRP A 607 15.11 7.81 5.85
C TRP A 607 15.00 6.27 5.88
N ASN A 608 16.13 5.57 5.81
CA ASN A 608 16.20 4.11 5.77
C ASN A 608 17.23 3.52 6.74
N ALA A 609 17.25 3.98 7.99
CA ALA A 609 18.14 3.49 9.03
C ALA A 609 17.50 2.31 9.80
N ALA A 610 18.33 1.30 10.11
CA ALA A 610 17.94 0.16 10.94
C ALA A 610 17.92 0.51 12.43
N TRP A 611 17.98 -0.50 13.29
CA TRP A 611 18.18 -0.31 14.72
C TRP A 611 19.44 0.54 15.00
N PRO A 612 19.43 1.51 15.92
CA PRO A 612 18.32 1.81 16.85
C PRO A 612 17.28 2.81 16.34
N GLU A 613 17.36 3.31 15.12
CA GLU A 613 16.47 4.34 14.61
C GLU A 613 15.13 3.79 14.12
N SER A 614 15.07 2.51 13.74
CA SER A 614 13.85 1.76 13.43
C SER A 614 12.98 2.41 12.34
N SER A 615 13.60 2.85 11.22
CA SER A 615 12.87 3.55 10.15
C SER A 615 11.78 2.71 9.48
N TRP A 616 11.82 1.38 9.63
CA TRP A 616 10.80 0.47 9.09
C TRP A 616 9.38 0.83 9.53
N VAL A 617 9.18 1.35 10.75
CA VAL A 617 7.84 1.72 11.23
C VAL A 617 7.27 2.96 10.53
N ILE A 618 8.01 3.59 9.62
CA ILE A 618 7.65 4.79 8.85
C ILE A 618 7.78 4.57 7.33
N THR A 619 8.95 4.06 6.88
CA THR A 619 9.30 4.09 5.46
C THR A 619 9.31 2.71 4.80
N GLU A 620 9.08 1.64 5.54
CA GLU A 620 8.99 0.31 4.96
C GLU A 620 7.77 0.17 4.06
N PRO A 621 7.94 -0.26 2.80
CA PRO A 621 6.83 -0.60 1.93
C PRO A 621 6.30 -2.00 2.27
N ALA A 622 5.08 -2.31 1.81
CA ALA A 622 4.56 -3.67 1.86
C ALA A 622 3.63 -3.94 0.67
N ILE A 623 3.56 -5.20 0.24
CA ILE A 623 2.73 -5.61 -0.91
C ILE A 623 1.25 -5.24 -0.72
N TYR A 624 0.74 -5.27 0.50
CA TYR A 624 -0.66 -4.92 0.80
C TYR A 624 -0.89 -3.41 0.93
N TYR A 625 0.10 -2.57 1.27
CA TYR A 625 -0.01 -1.10 1.13
C TYR A 625 -0.11 -0.73 -0.34
N GLN A 626 0.73 -1.36 -1.14
CA GLN A 626 0.76 -1.18 -2.59
C GLN A 626 -0.57 -1.58 -3.24
N ALA A 627 -1.13 -2.74 -2.88
CA ALA A 627 -2.41 -3.22 -3.41
C ALA A 627 -3.55 -2.25 -3.13
N ALA A 628 -3.62 -1.72 -1.90
CA ALA A 628 -4.61 -0.72 -1.51
C ALA A 628 -4.53 0.54 -2.38
N TYR A 629 -3.32 1.05 -2.60
CA TYR A 629 -3.08 2.22 -3.44
C TYR A 629 -3.36 1.93 -4.92
N VAL A 630 -2.90 0.78 -5.45
CA VAL A 630 -3.17 0.36 -6.85
C VAL A 630 -4.67 0.27 -7.10
N LYS A 631 -5.44 -0.31 -6.17
CA LYS A 631 -6.90 -0.38 -6.29
C LYS A 631 -7.51 1.03 -6.35
N LEU A 632 -7.12 1.93 -5.46
CA LEU A 632 -7.60 3.31 -5.45
C LEU A 632 -7.25 4.05 -6.75
N LEU A 633 -5.97 4.00 -7.15
CA LEU A 633 -5.46 4.68 -8.34
C LEU A 633 -6.12 4.19 -9.62
N SER A 634 -6.39 2.88 -9.73
CA SER A 634 -7.01 2.27 -10.91
C SER A 634 -8.37 2.87 -11.28
N ARG A 635 -9.08 3.43 -10.29
CA ARG A 635 -10.38 4.09 -10.49
C ARG A 635 -10.27 5.38 -11.31
N PHE A 636 -9.10 6.01 -11.25
CA PHE A 636 -8.86 7.33 -11.84
C PHE A 636 -7.88 7.28 -13.01
N ALA A 637 -7.29 6.13 -13.32
CA ALA A 637 -6.26 5.94 -14.36
C ALA A 637 -6.83 5.61 -15.76
N GLN A 638 -8.04 6.03 -16.06
CA GLN A 638 -8.73 5.76 -17.34
C GLN A 638 -8.14 6.53 -18.51
#